data_0be1610fb3875ff2491d372e5d2b57b3
#
_entry.id   0be1610fb3875ff2491d372e5d2b57b3
#
_cell.length_a   1.000
_cell.length_b   1.000
_cell.length_c   1.000
_cell.angle_alpha   90.00
_cell.angle_beta   90.00
_cell.angle_gamma   90.00
#
_symmetry.space_group_name_H-M   'P 1'
#
loop_
_entity.id
_entity.type
_entity.pdbx_description
1 polymer ?
#
loop_
_entity_poly.entity_id
_entity_poly.type
_entity_poly.pdbx_seq_one_letter_code
_entity_poly.pdbx_strand_id
1 'polypeptide(L)'
;MRTTRPTMCRFCDNGCGVLVDFEDGLPVKARGDRDNPAYAGFCCIKGQNVPDQWNHSGRLLQSQKRLPDGTFAPVASSEAIDAIAEKLGEIAAKHGPRSVALYEGTYSVVNPATMPIAKAFMEALGSSLVFNANSIDMPGKAVAQALHGTWQAPSPPFESRDVTMLIGANPLVSFQMGLPIANPGRELNAAVARGMRFIVIDPRRSETARKAHIHLQCRPGHDLFLVAAMLNVILREDLHDAAFVAENVAGLKTLRAAVEPFDPELVAEQADVPVADLLEATRTFAMGCGVATAGTAPSFNGQGTLFEYLLITLNTICGQWSRAGDPVAHTGTLTPAFPAIAQASAPYRGYGYEPKLRVRDIANCDGGLQASALAEEILLEGEGQIRALISVAGNPALAIPDQVLNVRALEKLDLLVQIDIKRSATARVADYVIAPKLPLEMAGMTLSQELYGFYAPGIGYKEAYAQYAPPLIEPPEGADVIEDWELFYALAQRMGLELEIAPATAPGAKSSGGRVALDMTRKPSTDDIFEILTRDARVPLSEVRKHPHGAIFRDETMVVAPREEGWIERLDVANPEMMTDLADLAASLGKAGAAGLDSRYPFRLINGRLMRSYNSNGQDLEGLRRKWPYNPAFMHPDDLEREGLGAGDLVEIRSEHGSIRGIVQPDAELRAGVVSMAPTYGGLPDEQDAKVREWGTNSGRLLRVDDSVDRYTGQPRMGNISV
;
A
#
# COMPACT_ATOMS: atom_id res chain seq x y z
N MET A 1 -11.22 6.60 -38.13
CA MET A 1 -11.51 5.13 -38.11
C MET A 1 -11.64 4.69 -36.66
N ARG A 2 -12.67 3.91 -36.32
CA ARG A 2 -12.85 3.45 -34.91
C ARG A 2 -12.33 2.02 -34.77
N THR A 3 -11.50 1.80 -33.73
CA THR A 3 -10.96 0.48 -33.37
C THR A 3 -11.08 0.27 -31.85
N THR A 4 -11.17 -0.98 -31.42
CA THR A 4 -11.19 -1.37 -30.01
C THR A 4 -10.06 -2.34 -29.75
N ARG A 5 -9.29 -2.14 -28.67
CA ARG A 5 -8.16 -3.00 -28.30
C ARG A 5 -8.24 -3.41 -26.84
N PRO A 6 -7.98 -4.68 -26.50
CA PRO A 6 -7.83 -5.12 -25.11
C PRO A 6 -6.50 -4.66 -24.53
N THR A 7 -6.52 -4.37 -23.24
CA THR A 7 -5.31 -4.04 -22.46
C THR A 7 -5.56 -4.21 -20.97
N MET A 8 -4.57 -3.91 -20.18
CA MET A 8 -4.62 -3.85 -18.72
C MET A 8 -4.70 -2.39 -18.27
N CYS A 9 -5.67 -2.07 -17.42
CA CYS A 9 -5.74 -0.77 -16.75
C CYS A 9 -4.61 -0.65 -15.74
N ARG A 10 -3.79 0.37 -15.89
CA ARG A 10 -2.69 0.70 -14.99
C ARG A 10 -2.86 2.09 -14.37
N PHE A 11 -4.10 2.48 -14.08
CA PHE A 11 -4.40 3.70 -13.33
C PHE A 11 -4.05 3.54 -11.83
N CYS A 12 -4.18 2.34 -11.32
CA CYS A 12 -3.79 1.91 -9.98
C CYS A 12 -3.20 0.50 -10.05
N ASP A 13 -2.84 -0.04 -8.92
CA ASP A 13 -2.24 -1.37 -8.75
C ASP A 13 -3.18 -2.57 -8.96
N ASN A 14 -4.44 -2.35 -9.34
CA ASN A 14 -5.42 -3.43 -9.46
C ASN A 14 -5.30 -4.24 -10.77
N GLY A 15 -4.75 -3.70 -11.84
CA GLY A 15 -4.49 -4.42 -13.09
C GLY A 15 -5.74 -4.88 -13.87
N CYS A 16 -6.87 -4.16 -13.80
CA CYS A 16 -8.14 -4.58 -14.43
C CYS A 16 -8.01 -4.78 -15.94
N GLY A 17 -8.55 -5.89 -16.48
CA GLY A 17 -8.70 -6.09 -17.92
C GLY A 17 -9.72 -5.12 -18.51
N VAL A 18 -9.29 -4.33 -19.50
CA VAL A 18 -10.13 -3.28 -20.12
C VAL A 18 -10.04 -3.30 -21.64
N LEU A 19 -11.10 -2.81 -22.28
CA LEU A 19 -11.13 -2.48 -23.69
C LEU A 19 -11.01 -0.96 -23.84
N VAL A 20 -10.11 -0.50 -24.71
CA VAL A 20 -9.96 0.90 -25.08
C VAL A 20 -10.43 1.11 -26.51
N ASP A 21 -11.37 2.04 -26.68
CA ASP A 21 -11.86 2.46 -27.99
C ASP A 21 -11.00 3.64 -28.47
N PHE A 22 -10.58 3.57 -29.72
CA PHE A 22 -9.81 4.59 -30.43
C PHE A 22 -10.63 5.19 -31.57
N GLU A 23 -10.59 6.50 -31.73
CA GLU A 23 -11.10 7.22 -32.89
C GLU A 23 -9.95 8.03 -33.51
N ASP A 24 -9.70 7.78 -34.81
CA ASP A 24 -8.59 8.40 -35.54
C ASP A 24 -7.23 8.32 -34.83
N GLY A 25 -7.00 7.18 -34.18
CA GLY A 25 -5.77 6.89 -33.46
C GLY A 25 -5.72 7.39 -32.01
N LEU A 26 -6.68 8.19 -31.54
CA LEU A 26 -6.73 8.72 -30.18
C LEU A 26 -7.63 7.87 -29.26
N PRO A 27 -7.23 7.61 -28.02
CA PRO A 27 -8.05 6.90 -27.06
C PRO A 27 -9.21 7.78 -26.60
N VAL A 28 -10.46 7.30 -26.76
CA VAL A 28 -11.66 8.08 -26.46
C VAL A 28 -12.53 7.49 -25.37
N LYS A 29 -12.44 6.19 -25.13
CA LYS A 29 -13.26 5.50 -24.12
C LYS A 29 -12.58 4.25 -23.60
N ALA A 30 -12.69 4.00 -22.31
CA ALA A 30 -12.30 2.73 -21.70
C ALA A 30 -13.49 2.09 -20.98
N ARG A 31 -13.56 0.77 -21.00
CA ARG A 31 -14.59 -0.04 -20.32
C ARG A 31 -14.02 -1.38 -19.92
N GLY A 32 -14.68 -2.05 -18.97
CA GLY A 32 -14.30 -3.41 -18.57
C GLY A 32 -14.39 -4.40 -19.73
N ASP A 33 -13.41 -5.27 -19.82
CA ASP A 33 -13.32 -6.34 -20.81
C ASP A 33 -14.12 -7.56 -20.34
N ARG A 34 -15.19 -7.91 -21.07
CA ARG A 34 -16.04 -9.05 -20.73
C ARG A 34 -15.39 -10.39 -21.03
N ASP A 35 -14.42 -10.40 -21.95
CA ASP A 35 -13.69 -11.61 -22.34
C ASP A 35 -12.51 -11.88 -21.41
N ASN A 36 -12.19 -10.93 -20.51
CA ASN A 36 -11.20 -11.14 -19.46
C ASN A 36 -11.75 -12.11 -18.40
N PRO A 37 -11.11 -13.28 -18.16
CA PRO A 37 -11.69 -14.34 -17.33
C PRO A 37 -11.72 -13.98 -15.83
N ALA A 38 -10.78 -13.17 -15.34
CA ALA A 38 -10.73 -12.75 -13.94
C ALA A 38 -11.72 -11.62 -13.65
N TYR A 39 -11.67 -10.55 -14.45
CA TYR A 39 -12.46 -9.34 -14.22
C TYR A 39 -13.87 -9.38 -14.78
N ALA A 40 -14.12 -10.17 -15.85
CA ALA A 40 -15.44 -10.40 -16.46
C ALA A 40 -16.26 -9.11 -16.70
N GLY A 41 -15.60 -8.10 -17.27
CA GLY A 41 -16.22 -6.80 -17.56
C GLY A 41 -16.16 -5.78 -16.42
N PHE A 42 -15.54 -6.09 -15.27
CA PHE A 42 -15.36 -5.12 -14.20
C PHE A 42 -14.32 -4.07 -14.59
N CYS A 43 -14.67 -2.81 -14.39
CA CYS A 43 -13.77 -1.67 -14.45
C CYS A 43 -14.35 -0.52 -13.63
N CYS A 44 -13.58 -0.01 -12.70
CA CYS A 44 -14.02 1.11 -11.86
C CYS A 44 -13.98 2.45 -12.60
N ILE A 45 -14.56 3.48 -12.01
CA ILE A 45 -14.61 4.83 -12.61
C ILE A 45 -13.21 5.38 -12.93
N LYS A 46 -12.16 5.03 -12.17
CA LYS A 46 -10.79 5.47 -12.46
C LYS A 46 -10.28 4.88 -13.78
N GLY A 47 -10.46 3.57 -13.99
CA GLY A 47 -10.06 2.90 -15.23
C GLY A 47 -10.84 3.39 -16.46
N GLN A 48 -12.09 3.83 -16.29
CA GLN A 48 -12.88 4.43 -17.37
C GLN A 48 -12.32 5.80 -17.80
N ASN A 49 -11.55 6.47 -16.96
CA ASN A 49 -10.91 7.76 -17.23
C ASN A 49 -9.44 7.65 -17.70
N VAL A 50 -8.96 6.47 -18.08
CA VAL A 50 -7.62 6.30 -18.68
C VAL A 50 -7.43 7.12 -19.95
N PRO A 51 -8.43 7.20 -20.87
CA PRO A 51 -8.34 8.10 -22.03
C PRO A 51 -8.23 9.57 -21.62
N ASP A 52 -8.96 10.01 -20.59
CA ASP A 52 -8.91 11.40 -20.10
C ASP A 52 -7.53 11.72 -19.52
N GLN A 53 -6.88 10.76 -18.86
CA GLN A 53 -5.51 10.92 -18.38
C GLN A 53 -4.52 11.09 -19.53
N TRP A 54 -4.66 10.30 -20.60
CA TRP A 54 -3.80 10.39 -21.78
C TRP A 54 -3.97 11.71 -22.53
N ASN A 55 -5.21 12.21 -22.66
CA ASN A 55 -5.56 13.45 -23.35
C ASN A 55 -5.44 14.69 -22.46
N HIS A 56 -5.02 14.57 -21.19
CA HIS A 56 -5.06 15.68 -20.24
C HIS A 56 -4.09 16.80 -20.64
N SER A 57 -4.60 18.05 -20.70
CA SER A 57 -3.82 19.21 -21.12
C SER A 57 -2.63 19.56 -20.20
N GLY A 58 -2.68 19.15 -18.94
CA GLY A 58 -1.59 19.31 -17.97
C GLY A 58 -0.54 18.21 -18.02
N ARG A 59 -0.67 17.22 -18.92
CA ARG A 59 0.30 16.18 -19.12
C ARG A 59 1.63 16.76 -19.62
N LEU A 60 2.74 16.30 -19.04
CA LEU A 60 4.07 16.64 -19.52
C LEU A 60 4.42 15.79 -20.74
N LEU A 61 4.78 16.46 -21.83
CA LEU A 61 5.24 15.84 -23.08
C LEU A 61 6.74 16.05 -23.30
N GLN A 62 7.39 16.81 -22.42
CA GLN A 62 8.83 17.06 -22.41
C GLN A 62 9.29 17.21 -20.98
N SER A 63 10.51 16.75 -20.71
CA SER A 63 11.17 16.97 -19.43
C SER A 63 11.38 18.46 -19.17
N GLN A 64 11.50 18.86 -17.91
CA GLN A 64 11.57 20.24 -17.51
C GLN A 64 12.70 20.48 -16.51
N LYS A 65 13.35 21.63 -16.63
CA LYS A 65 14.36 22.12 -15.70
C LYS A 65 13.84 23.36 -14.99
N ARG A 66 14.00 23.42 -13.67
CA ARG A 66 13.68 24.59 -12.87
C ARG A 66 14.74 25.67 -13.09
N LEU A 67 14.29 26.90 -13.34
CA LEU A 67 15.14 28.07 -13.51
C LEU A 67 15.37 28.79 -12.16
N PRO A 68 16.39 29.67 -12.06
CA PRO A 68 16.66 30.40 -10.81
C PRO A 68 15.50 31.28 -10.30
N ASP A 69 14.59 31.69 -11.17
CA ASP A 69 13.38 32.45 -10.81
C ASP A 69 12.21 31.56 -10.34
N GLY A 70 12.42 30.23 -10.28
CA GLY A 70 11.43 29.24 -9.91
C GLY A 70 10.49 28.80 -11.04
N THR A 71 10.62 29.38 -12.23
CA THR A 71 9.87 28.94 -13.42
C THR A 71 10.50 27.68 -14.02
N PHE A 72 9.80 27.02 -14.94
CA PHE A 72 10.28 25.81 -15.61
C PHE A 72 10.44 26.04 -17.11
N ALA A 73 11.59 25.62 -17.64
CA ALA A 73 11.85 25.54 -19.08
C ALA A 73 11.85 24.08 -19.55
N PRO A 74 11.32 23.78 -20.75
CA PRO A 74 11.48 22.49 -21.36
C PRO A 74 12.96 22.20 -21.63
N VAL A 75 13.35 20.94 -21.45
CA VAL A 75 14.70 20.44 -21.69
C VAL A 75 14.58 19.06 -22.34
N ALA A 76 15.47 18.74 -23.28
CA ALA A 76 15.50 17.41 -23.86
C ALA A 76 15.83 16.37 -22.76
N SER A 77 15.14 15.22 -22.78
CA SER A 77 15.36 14.18 -21.76
C SER A 77 16.82 13.74 -21.68
N SER A 78 17.51 13.60 -22.81
CA SER A 78 18.95 13.29 -22.84
C SER A 78 19.81 14.35 -22.18
N GLU A 79 19.54 15.64 -22.42
CA GLU A 79 20.27 16.77 -21.82
C GLU A 79 20.01 16.83 -20.30
N ALA A 80 18.75 16.62 -19.88
CA ALA A 80 18.40 16.54 -18.46
C ALA A 80 19.15 15.39 -17.77
N ILE A 81 19.20 14.21 -18.39
CA ILE A 81 19.88 13.02 -17.87
C ILE A 81 21.40 13.29 -17.76
N ASP A 82 22.02 13.93 -18.77
CA ASP A 82 23.44 14.28 -18.74
C ASP A 82 23.76 15.19 -17.54
N ALA A 83 22.97 16.25 -17.35
CA ALA A 83 23.14 17.19 -16.23
C ALA A 83 22.87 16.55 -14.86
N ILE A 84 21.87 15.68 -14.77
CA ILE A 84 21.56 14.93 -13.54
C ILE A 84 22.70 13.96 -13.20
N ALA A 85 23.24 13.22 -14.17
CA ALA A 85 24.34 12.27 -13.97
C ALA A 85 25.61 13.00 -13.49
N GLU A 86 25.97 14.12 -14.11
CA GLU A 86 27.09 14.97 -13.69
C GLU A 86 26.92 15.41 -12.24
N LYS A 87 25.74 15.96 -11.90
CA LYS A 87 25.47 16.49 -10.56
C LYS A 87 25.43 15.38 -9.48
N LEU A 88 24.85 14.22 -9.80
CA LEU A 88 24.86 13.05 -8.90
C LEU A 88 26.30 12.56 -8.68
N GLY A 89 27.11 12.50 -9.73
CA GLY A 89 28.51 12.11 -9.65
C GLY A 89 29.32 13.06 -8.76
N GLU A 90 29.15 14.40 -8.91
CA GLU A 90 29.75 15.40 -8.04
C GLU A 90 29.35 15.23 -6.57
N ILE A 91 28.05 15.07 -6.31
CA ILE A 91 27.53 14.91 -4.94
C ILE A 91 28.06 13.61 -4.31
N ALA A 92 28.01 12.49 -5.03
CA ALA A 92 28.50 11.20 -4.53
C ALA A 92 30.02 11.20 -4.31
N ALA A 93 30.79 11.80 -5.20
CA ALA A 93 32.26 11.92 -5.07
C ALA A 93 32.66 12.80 -3.88
N LYS A 94 31.92 13.88 -3.62
CA LYS A 94 32.23 14.84 -2.57
C LYS A 94 31.75 14.41 -1.19
N HIS A 95 30.57 13.79 -1.11
CA HIS A 95 29.85 13.52 0.13
C HIS A 95 29.63 12.03 0.42
N GLY A 96 30.11 11.15 -0.48
CA GLY A 96 29.90 9.71 -0.42
C GLY A 96 28.55 9.28 -1.00
N PRO A 97 28.41 7.98 -1.37
CA PRO A 97 27.18 7.46 -2.02
C PRO A 97 25.92 7.63 -1.16
N ARG A 98 26.05 7.57 0.18
CA ARG A 98 24.94 7.76 1.12
C ARG A 98 24.25 9.13 0.98
N SER A 99 24.90 10.11 0.36
CA SER A 99 24.29 11.43 0.10
C SER A 99 23.20 11.41 -0.99
N VAL A 100 23.04 10.31 -1.70
CA VAL A 100 22.01 10.10 -2.72
C VAL A 100 20.95 9.13 -2.19
N ALA A 101 19.68 9.50 -2.27
CA ALA A 101 18.56 8.67 -1.88
C ALA A 101 17.54 8.48 -3.02
N LEU A 102 16.78 7.42 -2.94
CA LEU A 102 15.64 7.11 -3.81
C LEU A 102 14.35 7.12 -2.99
N TYR A 103 13.27 7.73 -3.51
CA TYR A 103 11.92 7.56 -3.01
C TYR A 103 11.05 6.85 -4.04
N GLU A 104 10.52 5.69 -3.65
CA GLU A 104 9.59 4.88 -4.43
C GLU A 104 8.16 5.15 -3.99
N GLY A 105 7.33 5.68 -4.90
CA GLY A 105 5.90 5.80 -4.67
C GLY A 105 5.11 4.56 -5.07
N THR A 106 3.86 4.47 -4.63
CA THR A 106 2.98 3.32 -4.90
C THR A 106 2.73 3.08 -6.39
N TYR A 107 2.86 4.10 -7.24
CA TYR A 107 2.62 3.97 -8.68
C TYR A 107 3.71 3.17 -9.42
N SER A 108 4.83 2.84 -8.78
CA SER A 108 5.90 1.99 -9.35
C SER A 108 5.41 0.60 -9.75
N VAL A 109 4.36 0.10 -9.08
CA VAL A 109 3.77 -1.21 -9.35
C VAL A 109 3.12 -1.34 -10.73
N VAL A 110 2.84 -0.24 -11.42
CA VAL A 110 2.22 -0.25 -12.74
C VAL A 110 3.22 -0.46 -13.88
N ASN A 111 4.52 -0.33 -13.59
CA ASN A 111 5.62 -0.68 -14.50
C ASN A 111 6.61 -1.61 -13.78
N PRO A 112 6.48 -2.93 -13.95
CA PRO A 112 7.33 -3.91 -13.25
C PRO A 112 8.84 -3.77 -13.52
N ALA A 113 9.26 -3.08 -14.60
CA ALA A 113 10.67 -2.85 -14.92
C ALA A 113 11.31 -1.76 -14.04
N THR A 114 10.52 -0.81 -13.50
CA THR A 114 11.06 0.39 -12.86
C THR A 114 11.89 0.08 -11.63
N MET A 115 11.34 -0.65 -10.66
CA MET A 115 12.02 -0.84 -9.38
C MET A 115 13.24 -1.77 -9.43
N PRO A 116 13.23 -2.88 -10.19
CA PRO A 116 14.46 -3.68 -10.36
C PRO A 116 15.64 -2.87 -10.90
N ILE A 117 15.42 -2.01 -11.88
CA ILE A 117 16.46 -1.16 -12.48
C ILE A 117 16.86 -0.02 -11.53
N ALA A 118 15.91 0.64 -10.88
CA ALA A 118 16.17 1.71 -9.92
C ALA A 118 16.99 1.22 -8.71
N LYS A 119 16.65 0.05 -8.17
CA LYS A 119 17.40 -0.58 -7.07
C LYS A 119 18.79 -1.01 -7.51
N ALA A 120 18.93 -1.60 -8.71
CA ALA A 120 20.23 -1.94 -9.27
C ALA A 120 21.12 -0.70 -9.45
N PHE A 121 20.55 0.43 -9.88
CA PHE A 121 21.27 1.70 -9.96
C PHE A 121 21.76 2.17 -8.58
N MET A 122 20.90 2.16 -7.57
CA MET A 122 21.28 2.56 -6.20
C MET A 122 22.37 1.66 -5.61
N GLU A 123 22.27 0.35 -5.83
CA GLU A 123 23.30 -0.62 -5.42
C GLU A 123 24.63 -0.37 -6.13
N ALA A 124 24.62 -0.18 -7.46
CA ALA A 124 25.82 0.11 -8.26
C ALA A 124 26.46 1.45 -7.87
N LEU A 125 25.64 2.45 -7.50
CA LEU A 125 26.12 3.72 -6.95
C LEU A 125 26.73 3.56 -5.54
N GLY A 126 26.39 2.50 -4.83
CA GLY A 126 26.81 2.23 -3.45
C GLY A 126 25.91 2.89 -2.39
N SER A 127 24.70 3.31 -2.75
CA SER A 127 23.73 3.85 -1.79
C SER A 127 22.65 2.82 -1.44
N SER A 128 22.42 2.64 -0.14
CA SER A 128 21.36 1.79 0.39
C SER A 128 20.11 2.58 0.82
N LEU A 129 20.08 3.89 0.61
CA LEU A 129 18.96 4.74 1.04
C LEU A 129 17.81 4.70 0.04
N VAL A 130 16.99 3.66 0.13
CA VAL A 130 15.77 3.48 -0.64
C VAL A 130 14.57 3.59 0.29
N PHE A 131 13.87 4.71 0.20
CA PHE A 131 12.61 4.95 0.91
C PHE A 131 11.43 4.55 0.03
N ASN A 132 10.36 4.06 0.63
CA ASN A 132 9.18 3.66 -0.12
C ASN A 132 7.86 4.06 0.55
N ALA A 133 6.79 4.10 -0.23
CA ALA A 133 5.46 4.46 0.26
C ALA A 133 4.88 3.43 1.24
N ASN A 134 5.36 2.16 1.25
CA ASN A 134 4.88 1.15 2.17
C ASN A 134 5.22 1.50 3.63
N SER A 135 6.38 2.13 3.87
CA SER A 135 6.81 2.53 5.22
C SER A 135 5.94 3.60 5.90
N ILE A 136 5.05 4.27 5.14
CA ILE A 136 4.01 5.17 5.63
C ILE A 136 2.59 4.63 5.39
N ASP A 137 2.45 3.35 5.08
CA ASP A 137 1.17 2.66 4.84
C ASP A 137 0.95 1.55 5.89
N MET A 138 1.50 0.36 5.69
CA MET A 138 1.33 -0.80 6.58
C MET A 138 2.66 -1.54 6.85
N PRO A 139 3.73 -0.86 7.25
CA PRO A 139 5.04 -1.51 7.41
C PRO A 139 5.04 -2.58 8.50
N GLY A 140 4.17 -2.44 9.50
CA GLY A 140 4.03 -3.40 10.59
C GLY A 140 3.62 -4.81 10.16
N LYS A 141 2.96 -4.98 9.00
CA LYS A 141 2.59 -6.32 8.49
C LYS A 141 3.80 -7.22 8.27
N ALA A 142 4.81 -6.71 7.57
CA ALA A 142 6.01 -7.50 7.28
C ALA A 142 6.81 -7.82 8.55
N VAL A 143 6.95 -6.86 9.46
CA VAL A 143 7.61 -7.08 10.75
C VAL A 143 6.85 -8.08 11.61
N ALA A 144 5.53 -7.98 11.69
CA ALA A 144 4.69 -8.92 12.43
C ALA A 144 4.80 -10.35 11.89
N GLN A 145 4.79 -10.52 10.56
CA GLN A 145 5.00 -11.83 9.93
C GLN A 145 6.38 -12.42 10.26
N ALA A 146 7.43 -11.59 10.26
CA ALA A 146 8.76 -12.01 10.64
C ALA A 146 8.82 -12.51 12.09
N LEU A 147 8.26 -11.72 13.03
CA LEU A 147 8.25 -12.06 14.45
C LEU A 147 7.37 -13.27 14.81
N HIS A 148 6.34 -13.50 14.01
CA HIS A 148 5.41 -14.61 14.18
C HIS A 148 5.91 -15.91 13.49
N GLY A 149 6.67 -15.77 12.42
CA GLY A 149 6.92 -16.81 11.44
C GLY A 149 5.81 -16.90 10.40
N THR A 150 6.06 -17.62 9.31
CA THR A 150 5.15 -17.69 8.17
C THR A 150 4.73 -19.13 7.89
N TRP A 151 3.43 -19.38 7.72
CA TRP A 151 2.96 -20.67 7.23
C TRP A 151 3.27 -20.81 5.73
N GLN A 152 3.90 -21.91 5.31
CA GLN A 152 4.36 -22.10 3.92
C GLN A 152 3.24 -22.54 2.96
N ALA A 153 2.03 -22.74 3.44
CA ALA A 153 0.84 -22.94 2.62
C ALA A 153 -0.03 -21.68 2.61
N PRO A 154 -0.80 -21.42 1.54
CA PRO A 154 -1.67 -20.24 1.47
C PRO A 154 -2.78 -20.29 2.52
N SER A 155 -3.45 -19.17 2.77
CA SER A 155 -4.72 -19.14 3.48
C SER A 155 -5.81 -19.88 2.68
N PRO A 156 -6.91 -20.31 3.31
CA PRO A 156 -7.99 -21.01 2.62
C PRO A 156 -8.47 -20.26 1.38
N PRO A 157 -8.71 -20.96 0.25
CA PRO A 157 -9.23 -20.35 -0.97
C PRO A 157 -10.52 -19.59 -0.71
N PHE A 158 -10.72 -18.45 -1.38
CA PHE A 158 -11.88 -17.60 -1.15
C PHE A 158 -13.23 -18.33 -1.36
N GLU A 159 -13.28 -19.26 -2.27
CA GLU A 159 -14.46 -20.07 -2.58
C GLU A 159 -14.86 -21.03 -1.47
N SER A 160 -13.93 -21.44 -0.62
CA SER A 160 -14.17 -22.39 0.48
C SER A 160 -14.32 -21.72 1.84
N ARG A 161 -14.26 -20.39 1.91
CA ARG A 161 -14.38 -19.67 3.20
C ARG A 161 -15.79 -19.67 3.72
N ASP A 162 -15.94 -20.02 5.00
CA ASP A 162 -17.18 -19.89 5.77
C ASP A 162 -17.28 -18.51 6.43
N VAL A 163 -16.12 -17.88 6.68
CA VAL A 163 -16.05 -16.58 7.32
C VAL A 163 -14.94 -15.71 6.71
N THR A 164 -15.19 -14.42 6.64
CA THR A 164 -14.14 -13.41 6.35
C THR A 164 -14.34 -12.24 7.31
N MET A 165 -13.26 -11.81 7.97
CA MET A 165 -13.23 -10.65 8.86
C MET A 165 -12.32 -9.57 8.28
N LEU A 166 -12.84 -8.36 8.15
CA LEU A 166 -12.10 -7.19 7.69
C LEU A 166 -12.03 -6.13 8.78
N ILE A 167 -10.84 -5.58 9.03
CA ILE A 167 -10.62 -4.54 10.03
C ILE A 167 -10.05 -3.29 9.34
N GLY A 168 -10.74 -2.15 9.47
CA GLY A 168 -10.30 -0.88 8.88
C GLY A 168 -10.05 -0.95 7.36
N ALA A 169 -10.85 -1.73 6.63
CA ALA A 169 -10.70 -1.97 5.21
C ALA A 169 -12.02 -1.79 4.44
N ASN A 170 -11.95 -1.12 3.29
CA ASN A 170 -13.10 -0.91 2.40
C ASN A 170 -12.81 -1.38 0.96
N PRO A 171 -12.66 -2.70 0.73
CA PRO A 171 -12.30 -3.24 -0.58
C PRO A 171 -13.33 -2.97 -1.70
N LEU A 172 -14.57 -2.60 -1.38
CA LEU A 172 -15.53 -2.15 -2.41
C LEU A 172 -15.19 -0.75 -2.96
N VAL A 173 -14.28 -0.02 -2.32
CA VAL A 173 -13.77 1.29 -2.75
C VAL A 173 -12.30 1.22 -3.15
N SER A 174 -11.45 0.58 -2.33
CA SER A 174 -10.01 0.45 -2.56
C SER A 174 -9.64 -0.68 -3.53
N PHE A 175 -10.52 -1.69 -3.69
CA PHE A 175 -10.32 -2.92 -4.48
C PHE A 175 -9.20 -3.82 -3.96
N GLN A 176 -8.82 -3.66 -2.70
CA GLN A 176 -7.79 -4.44 -2.04
C GLN A 176 -8.22 -4.86 -0.64
N MET A 177 -7.48 -5.78 -0.05
CA MET A 177 -7.62 -6.31 1.31
C MET A 177 -8.84 -7.21 1.53
N GLY A 178 -8.57 -8.50 1.69
CA GLY A 178 -9.52 -9.50 2.18
C GLY A 178 -10.56 -10.02 1.19
N LEU A 179 -10.76 -9.35 0.07
CA LEU A 179 -11.58 -9.80 -1.05
C LEU A 179 -10.70 -9.96 -2.31
N PRO A 180 -11.07 -10.84 -3.23
CA PRO A 180 -10.39 -10.94 -4.53
C PRO A 180 -10.38 -9.60 -5.24
N ILE A 181 -9.22 -9.17 -5.74
CA ILE A 181 -9.05 -7.87 -6.40
C ILE A 181 -9.83 -7.74 -7.71
N ALA A 182 -10.07 -8.86 -8.36
CA ALA A 182 -10.88 -8.91 -9.59
C ALA A 182 -12.38 -8.93 -9.23
N ASN A 183 -13.03 -7.77 -9.37
CA ASN A 183 -14.47 -7.58 -9.13
C ASN A 183 -14.94 -7.95 -7.70
N PRO A 184 -14.40 -7.28 -6.64
CA PRO A 184 -14.67 -7.65 -5.25
C PRO A 184 -16.15 -7.63 -4.88
N GLY A 185 -16.96 -6.75 -5.51
CA GLY A 185 -18.41 -6.70 -5.26
C GLY A 185 -19.16 -7.95 -5.72
N ARG A 186 -18.82 -8.49 -6.90
CA ARG A 186 -19.38 -9.75 -7.39
C ARG A 186 -18.96 -10.91 -6.50
N GLU A 187 -17.68 -10.98 -6.17
CA GLU A 187 -17.11 -12.07 -5.38
C GLU A 187 -17.71 -12.09 -3.96
N LEU A 188 -17.82 -10.93 -3.30
CA LEU A 188 -18.47 -10.86 -1.99
C LEU A 188 -19.93 -11.29 -2.02
N ASN A 189 -20.71 -10.79 -3.01
CA ASN A 189 -22.12 -11.16 -3.13
C ASN A 189 -22.29 -12.67 -3.37
N ALA A 190 -21.42 -13.28 -4.20
CA ALA A 190 -21.44 -14.72 -4.43
C ALA A 190 -21.06 -15.52 -3.17
N ALA A 191 -20.07 -15.07 -2.41
CA ALA A 191 -19.64 -15.71 -1.18
C ALA A 191 -20.75 -15.66 -0.10
N VAL A 192 -21.37 -14.50 0.11
CA VAL A 192 -22.50 -14.34 1.04
C VAL A 192 -23.69 -15.22 0.62
N ALA A 193 -23.98 -15.31 -0.67
CA ALA A 193 -25.04 -16.18 -1.18
C ALA A 193 -24.76 -17.68 -0.95
N ARG A 194 -23.47 -18.07 -0.85
CA ARG A 194 -23.06 -19.44 -0.44
C ARG A 194 -23.16 -19.69 1.06
N GLY A 195 -23.42 -18.66 1.85
CA GLY A 195 -23.53 -18.75 3.32
C GLY A 195 -22.29 -18.23 4.06
N MET A 196 -21.29 -17.66 3.39
CA MET A 196 -20.14 -17.06 4.06
C MET A 196 -20.59 -15.95 5.02
N ARG A 197 -20.16 -16.04 6.28
CA ARG A 197 -20.38 -15.00 7.29
C ARG A 197 -19.33 -13.90 7.09
N PHE A 198 -19.79 -12.66 7.01
CA PHE A 198 -18.93 -11.51 6.76
C PHE A 198 -18.95 -10.55 7.94
N ILE A 199 -17.76 -10.32 8.55
CA ILE A 199 -17.57 -9.51 9.75
C ILE A 199 -16.72 -8.29 9.36
N VAL A 200 -17.12 -7.10 9.79
CA VAL A 200 -16.38 -5.87 9.57
C VAL A 200 -16.22 -5.10 10.88
N ILE A 201 -15.01 -4.66 11.16
CA ILE A 201 -14.65 -3.73 12.24
C ILE A 201 -14.20 -2.43 11.59
N ASP A 202 -14.98 -1.36 11.70
CA ASP A 202 -14.73 -0.07 11.04
C ASP A 202 -15.53 1.03 11.73
N PRO A 203 -14.97 2.21 12.05
CA PRO A 203 -15.69 3.33 12.63
C PRO A 203 -16.76 3.94 11.71
N ARG A 204 -16.74 3.56 10.43
CA ARG A 204 -17.73 3.96 9.44
C ARG A 204 -18.50 2.75 8.92
N ARG A 205 -19.82 2.85 8.82
CA ARG A 205 -20.64 1.86 8.13
C ARG A 205 -20.43 2.02 6.61
N SER A 206 -19.20 1.71 6.18
CA SER A 206 -18.69 1.87 4.82
C SER A 206 -19.47 1.02 3.79
N GLU A 207 -19.17 1.20 2.49
CA GLU A 207 -19.73 0.41 1.39
C GLU A 207 -19.55 -1.10 1.64
N THR A 208 -18.42 -1.47 2.23
CA THR A 208 -18.11 -2.85 2.63
C THR A 208 -18.86 -3.24 3.91
N ALA A 209 -18.84 -2.41 4.93
CA ALA A 209 -19.51 -2.68 6.20
C ALA A 209 -21.03 -2.85 6.07
N ARG A 210 -21.67 -2.15 5.12
CA ARG A 210 -23.10 -2.35 4.80
C ARG A 210 -23.45 -3.74 4.27
N LYS A 211 -22.45 -4.54 3.89
CA LYS A 211 -22.62 -5.94 3.46
C LYS A 211 -22.30 -6.94 4.57
N ALA A 212 -21.82 -6.47 5.71
CA ALA A 212 -21.46 -7.31 6.84
C ALA A 212 -22.72 -7.92 7.52
N HIS A 213 -22.58 -9.15 8.00
CA HIS A 213 -23.54 -9.78 8.90
C HIS A 213 -23.38 -9.22 10.33
N ILE A 214 -22.10 -8.93 10.71
CA ILE A 214 -21.77 -8.30 11.99
C ILE A 214 -20.86 -7.12 11.69
N HIS A 215 -21.25 -5.94 12.16
CA HIS A 215 -20.46 -4.71 12.03
C HIS A 215 -20.16 -4.13 13.41
N LEU A 216 -18.90 -4.17 13.82
CA LEU A 216 -18.44 -3.50 15.04
C LEU A 216 -17.99 -2.10 14.69
N GLN A 217 -18.85 -1.11 14.94
CA GLN A 217 -18.57 0.31 14.66
C GLN A 217 -17.78 0.94 15.81
N CYS A 218 -16.53 0.50 16.00
CA CYS A 218 -15.71 0.86 17.13
C CYS A 218 -15.19 2.30 17.11
N ARG A 219 -14.72 2.79 18.25
CA ARG A 219 -13.91 4.02 18.33
C ARG A 219 -12.57 3.78 17.63
N PRO A 220 -12.09 4.73 16.78
CA PRO A 220 -10.78 4.60 16.14
C PRO A 220 -9.65 4.40 17.16
N GLY A 221 -8.75 3.45 16.85
CA GLY A 221 -7.63 3.05 17.72
C GLY A 221 -8.00 2.00 18.76
N HIS A 222 -9.25 1.50 18.77
CA HIS A 222 -9.67 0.38 19.64
C HIS A 222 -9.68 -0.97 18.92
N ASP A 223 -9.33 -1.01 17.63
CA ASP A 223 -9.18 -2.24 16.86
C ASP A 223 -8.24 -3.24 17.55
N LEU A 224 -7.13 -2.74 18.07
CA LEU A 224 -6.12 -3.52 18.77
C LEU A 224 -6.67 -4.18 20.04
N PHE A 225 -7.45 -3.43 20.85
CA PHE A 225 -8.11 -3.96 22.05
C PHE A 225 -9.17 -5.01 21.70
N LEU A 226 -9.94 -4.79 20.62
CA LEU A 226 -10.95 -5.76 20.15
C LEU A 226 -10.30 -7.07 19.73
N VAL A 227 -9.18 -7.04 18.98
CA VAL A 227 -8.45 -8.26 18.60
C VAL A 227 -7.90 -8.98 19.83
N ALA A 228 -7.33 -8.25 20.81
CA ALA A 228 -6.85 -8.83 22.07
C ALA A 228 -8.00 -9.48 22.87
N ALA A 229 -9.17 -8.84 22.95
CA ALA A 229 -10.36 -9.43 23.59
C ALA A 229 -10.89 -10.67 22.84
N MET A 230 -10.86 -10.67 21.50
CA MET A 230 -11.21 -11.86 20.71
C MET A 230 -10.29 -13.03 21.04
N LEU A 231 -8.96 -12.79 21.12
CA LEU A 231 -7.99 -13.81 21.55
C LEU A 231 -8.28 -14.32 22.97
N ASN A 232 -8.65 -13.42 23.91
CA ASN A 232 -9.04 -13.80 25.27
C ASN A 232 -10.26 -14.75 25.24
N VAL A 233 -11.34 -14.37 24.53
CA VAL A 233 -12.57 -15.19 24.44
C VAL A 233 -12.27 -16.55 23.83
N ILE A 234 -11.53 -16.61 22.72
CA ILE A 234 -11.19 -17.86 22.03
C ILE A 234 -10.43 -18.80 22.98
N LEU A 235 -9.45 -18.28 23.71
CA LEU A 235 -8.64 -19.09 24.62
C LEU A 235 -9.40 -19.45 25.90
N ARG A 236 -10.26 -18.57 26.42
CA ARG A 236 -11.08 -18.83 27.62
C ARG A 236 -12.16 -19.88 27.36
N GLU A 237 -12.76 -19.87 26.16
CA GLU A 237 -13.82 -20.79 25.76
C GLU A 237 -13.28 -22.03 25.01
N ASP A 238 -11.95 -22.19 24.93
CA ASP A 238 -11.24 -23.28 24.21
C ASP A 238 -11.72 -23.47 22.75
N LEU A 239 -12.00 -22.36 22.05
CA LEU A 239 -12.46 -22.35 20.66
C LEU A 239 -11.30 -22.42 19.65
N HIS A 240 -10.05 -22.44 20.10
CA HIS A 240 -8.87 -22.55 19.23
C HIS A 240 -8.76 -23.94 18.59
N ASP A 241 -8.11 -24.06 17.44
CA ASP A 241 -7.82 -25.34 16.81
C ASP A 241 -6.72 -26.07 17.60
N ALA A 242 -7.12 -26.87 18.59
CA ALA A 242 -6.20 -27.55 19.51
C ALA A 242 -5.21 -28.48 18.80
N ALA A 243 -5.61 -29.14 17.71
CA ALA A 243 -4.75 -30.03 16.95
C ALA A 243 -3.65 -29.26 16.20
N PHE A 244 -4.05 -28.21 15.48
CA PHE A 244 -3.10 -27.35 14.77
C PHE A 244 -2.12 -26.68 15.74
N VAL A 245 -2.64 -26.12 16.82
CA VAL A 245 -1.85 -25.40 17.82
C VAL A 245 -0.84 -26.34 18.49
N ALA A 246 -1.23 -27.54 18.89
CA ALA A 246 -0.33 -28.49 19.54
C ALA A 246 0.86 -28.87 18.64
N GLU A 247 0.63 -28.97 17.34
CA GLU A 247 1.64 -29.38 16.38
C GLU A 247 2.50 -28.21 15.86
N ASN A 248 1.88 -27.04 15.60
CA ASN A 248 2.47 -25.99 14.76
C ASN A 248 2.75 -24.67 15.48
N VAL A 249 2.32 -24.51 16.74
CA VAL A 249 2.40 -23.24 17.44
C VAL A 249 3.22 -23.34 18.72
N ALA A 250 4.03 -22.31 18.95
CA ALA A 250 4.76 -22.09 20.21
C ALA A 250 4.14 -20.90 20.98
N GLY A 251 4.26 -20.92 22.31
CA GLY A 251 3.92 -19.75 23.14
C GLY A 251 2.46 -19.67 23.62
N LEU A 252 1.56 -20.61 23.29
CA LEU A 252 0.12 -20.51 23.62
C LEU A 252 -0.15 -20.22 25.11
N LYS A 253 0.60 -20.82 26.03
CA LYS A 253 0.42 -20.60 27.48
C LYS A 253 0.74 -19.15 27.86
N THR A 254 1.78 -18.59 27.30
CA THR A 254 2.18 -17.19 27.52
C THR A 254 1.16 -16.25 26.92
N LEU A 255 0.69 -16.49 25.68
CA LEU A 255 -0.37 -15.72 25.07
C LEU A 255 -1.64 -15.71 25.92
N ARG A 256 -2.08 -16.88 26.41
CA ARG A 256 -3.28 -16.99 27.27
C ARG A 256 -3.19 -16.10 28.50
N ALA A 257 -2.05 -16.05 29.15
CA ALA A 257 -1.83 -15.17 30.30
C ALA A 257 -1.76 -13.69 29.90
N ALA A 258 -1.16 -13.37 28.74
CA ALA A 258 -1.00 -12.00 28.26
C ALA A 258 -2.33 -11.35 27.82
N VAL A 259 -3.28 -12.14 27.29
CA VAL A 259 -4.59 -11.62 26.88
C VAL A 259 -5.65 -11.66 27.97
N GLU A 260 -5.40 -12.30 29.12
CA GLU A 260 -6.34 -12.41 30.23
C GLU A 260 -6.91 -11.07 30.73
N PRO A 261 -6.13 -9.95 30.77
CA PRO A 261 -6.67 -8.65 31.17
C PRO A 261 -7.70 -8.04 30.20
N PHE A 262 -7.77 -8.52 28.96
CA PHE A 262 -8.65 -7.96 27.94
C PHE A 262 -10.04 -8.60 28.02
N ASP A 263 -10.72 -8.34 29.13
CA ASP A 263 -12.09 -8.81 29.34
C ASP A 263 -13.03 -8.22 28.28
N PRO A 264 -13.87 -9.04 27.61
CA PRO A 264 -14.69 -8.58 26.50
C PRO A 264 -15.73 -7.53 26.88
N GLU A 265 -16.29 -7.55 28.12
CA GLU A 265 -17.22 -6.56 28.60
C GLU A 265 -16.52 -5.20 28.75
N LEU A 266 -15.35 -5.18 29.39
CA LEU A 266 -14.54 -3.97 29.56
C LEU A 266 -14.08 -3.39 28.21
N VAL A 267 -13.60 -4.25 27.33
CA VAL A 267 -13.12 -3.81 26.01
C VAL A 267 -14.29 -3.32 25.15
N ALA A 268 -15.44 -3.99 25.15
CA ALA A 268 -16.63 -3.56 24.41
C ALA A 268 -17.12 -2.18 24.88
N GLU A 269 -17.16 -1.94 26.18
CA GLU A 269 -17.49 -0.62 26.76
C GLU A 269 -16.51 0.45 26.30
N GLN A 270 -15.21 0.17 26.38
CA GLN A 270 -14.16 1.12 25.98
C GLN A 270 -14.17 1.41 24.47
N ALA A 271 -14.38 0.38 23.65
CA ALA A 271 -14.50 0.51 22.20
C ALA A 271 -15.88 1.05 21.75
N ASP A 272 -16.83 1.10 22.69
CA ASP A 272 -18.24 1.49 22.48
C ASP A 272 -18.89 0.68 21.36
N VAL A 273 -18.85 -0.63 21.56
CA VAL A 273 -19.56 -1.63 20.73
C VAL A 273 -20.40 -2.55 21.63
N PRO A 274 -21.50 -3.13 21.13
CA PRO A 274 -22.26 -4.10 21.89
C PRO A 274 -21.40 -5.35 22.20
N VAL A 275 -21.28 -5.73 23.47
CA VAL A 275 -20.51 -6.92 23.87
C VAL A 275 -21.08 -8.20 23.22
N ALA A 276 -22.38 -8.28 23.03
CA ALA A 276 -23.01 -9.41 22.35
C ALA A 276 -22.51 -9.58 20.91
N ASP A 277 -22.35 -8.47 20.19
CA ASP A 277 -21.85 -8.47 18.81
C ASP A 277 -20.36 -8.84 18.76
N LEU A 278 -19.56 -8.39 19.74
CA LEU A 278 -18.15 -8.78 19.87
C LEU A 278 -18.01 -10.29 20.10
N LEU A 279 -18.81 -10.86 21.01
CA LEU A 279 -18.81 -12.29 21.32
C LEU A 279 -19.31 -13.11 20.12
N GLU A 280 -20.38 -12.67 19.42
CA GLU A 280 -20.88 -13.33 18.22
C GLU A 280 -19.82 -13.30 17.10
N ALA A 281 -19.18 -12.15 16.84
CA ALA A 281 -18.13 -12.01 15.85
C ALA A 281 -16.96 -12.97 16.14
N THR A 282 -16.53 -13.01 17.40
CA THR A 282 -15.42 -13.86 17.85
C THR A 282 -15.72 -15.34 17.65
N ARG A 283 -16.86 -15.82 18.13
CA ARG A 283 -17.26 -17.21 18.02
C ARG A 283 -17.50 -17.62 16.57
N THR A 284 -18.14 -16.75 15.79
CA THR A 284 -18.36 -16.97 14.35
C THR A 284 -17.03 -17.13 13.61
N PHE A 285 -16.03 -16.29 13.92
CA PHE A 285 -14.71 -16.39 13.31
C PHE A 285 -13.95 -17.65 13.74
N ALA A 286 -13.97 -17.96 15.03
CA ALA A 286 -13.23 -19.10 15.58
C ALA A 286 -13.76 -20.47 15.09
N MET A 287 -15.07 -20.57 14.86
CA MET A 287 -15.72 -21.82 14.44
C MET A 287 -15.79 -22.00 12.91
N GLY A 288 -15.50 -20.97 12.13
CA GLY A 288 -15.51 -21.02 10.66
C GLY A 288 -14.12 -21.22 10.07
N CYS A 289 -14.04 -21.69 8.83
CA CYS A 289 -12.83 -21.68 8.03
C CYS A 289 -12.76 -20.35 7.25
N GLY A 290 -11.67 -19.57 7.42
CA GLY A 290 -11.63 -18.28 6.72
C GLY A 290 -10.37 -17.46 6.89
N VAL A 291 -10.52 -16.15 6.94
CA VAL A 291 -9.40 -15.20 7.05
C VAL A 291 -9.84 -13.95 7.80
N ALA A 292 -9.01 -13.49 8.73
CA ALA A 292 -9.04 -12.13 9.26
C ALA A 292 -7.89 -11.33 8.65
N THR A 293 -8.18 -10.15 8.11
CA THR A 293 -7.18 -9.24 7.54
C THR A 293 -7.55 -7.78 7.76
N ALA A 294 -6.58 -6.89 7.66
CA ALA A 294 -6.78 -5.47 7.91
C ALA A 294 -6.31 -4.59 6.76
N GLY A 295 -6.96 -3.44 6.62
CA GLY A 295 -6.48 -2.34 5.81
C GLY A 295 -5.43 -1.49 6.52
N THR A 296 -5.11 -0.32 5.96
CA THR A 296 -4.10 0.61 6.47
C THR A 296 -4.50 1.28 7.80
N ALA A 297 -5.80 1.48 8.04
CA ALA A 297 -6.27 2.31 9.15
C ALA A 297 -5.76 1.88 10.54
N PRO A 298 -5.73 0.59 10.93
CA PRO A 298 -5.23 0.17 12.23
C PRO A 298 -3.73 0.43 12.44
N SER A 299 -2.95 0.53 11.37
CA SER A 299 -1.51 0.83 11.45
C SER A 299 -1.24 2.27 11.95
N PHE A 300 -2.22 3.17 11.85
CA PHE A 300 -2.08 4.56 12.30
C PHE A 300 -2.43 4.78 13.78
N ASN A 301 -2.49 3.75 14.59
CA ASN A 301 -2.72 3.89 16.05
C ASN A 301 -1.43 4.05 16.88
N GLY A 302 -0.25 3.95 16.24
CA GLY A 302 1.08 4.02 16.88
C GLY A 302 1.59 2.67 17.39
N GLN A 303 0.82 1.60 17.24
CA GLN A 303 1.17 0.21 17.60
C GLN A 303 0.77 -0.75 16.46
N GLY A 304 1.03 -0.33 15.21
CA GLY A 304 0.65 -1.07 14.02
C GLY A 304 1.26 -2.46 13.96
N THR A 305 2.51 -2.62 14.40
CA THR A 305 3.20 -3.92 14.43
C THR A 305 2.54 -4.87 15.43
N LEU A 306 2.21 -4.42 16.63
CA LEU A 306 1.48 -5.23 17.62
C LEU A 306 0.10 -5.64 17.10
N PHE A 307 -0.63 -4.69 16.48
CA PHE A 307 -1.95 -4.99 15.90
C PHE A 307 -1.86 -6.11 14.85
N GLU A 308 -0.94 -6.01 13.90
CA GLU A 308 -0.77 -7.01 12.84
C GLU A 308 -0.29 -8.36 13.40
N TYR A 309 0.55 -8.34 14.45
CA TYR A 309 0.98 -9.55 15.14
C TYR A 309 -0.20 -10.27 15.83
N LEU A 310 -1.06 -9.55 16.55
CA LEU A 310 -2.25 -10.14 17.15
C LEU A 310 -3.26 -10.61 16.11
N LEU A 311 -3.36 -9.92 14.97
CA LEU A 311 -4.25 -10.33 13.87
C LEU A 311 -3.80 -11.62 13.21
N ILE A 312 -2.48 -11.79 12.93
CA ILE A 312 -1.96 -13.05 12.41
C ILE A 312 -2.02 -14.17 13.45
N THR A 313 -1.81 -13.84 14.74
CA THR A 313 -2.01 -14.75 15.86
C THR A 313 -3.46 -15.26 15.94
N LEU A 314 -4.46 -14.37 15.72
CA LEU A 314 -5.87 -14.73 15.66
C LEU A 314 -6.15 -15.77 14.56
N ASN A 315 -5.63 -15.53 13.34
CA ASN A 315 -5.72 -16.52 12.26
C ASN A 315 -5.07 -17.85 12.67
N THR A 316 -3.91 -17.79 13.30
CA THR A 316 -3.09 -18.94 13.63
C THR A 316 -3.71 -19.84 14.71
N ILE A 317 -4.18 -19.27 15.82
CA ILE A 317 -4.80 -20.11 16.87
C ILE A 317 -6.13 -20.70 16.43
N CYS A 318 -6.83 -20.07 15.49
CA CYS A 318 -8.04 -20.62 14.86
C CYS A 318 -7.74 -21.58 13.71
N GLY A 319 -6.45 -21.82 13.40
CA GLY A 319 -6.04 -22.76 12.36
C GLY A 319 -6.44 -22.35 10.94
N GLN A 320 -6.51 -21.04 10.65
CA GLN A 320 -6.98 -20.48 9.37
C GLN A 320 -5.91 -20.55 8.27
N TRP A 321 -5.32 -21.75 8.12
CA TRP A 321 -4.27 -22.07 7.15
C TRP A 321 -4.60 -23.35 6.38
N SER A 322 -4.29 -23.39 5.09
CA SER A 322 -4.46 -24.61 4.29
C SER A 322 -3.60 -25.75 4.84
N ARG A 323 -4.13 -26.97 4.79
CA ARG A 323 -3.54 -28.20 5.33
C ARG A 323 -2.99 -29.09 4.23
N ALA A 324 -2.19 -30.07 4.59
CA ALA A 324 -1.74 -31.10 3.68
C ALA A 324 -2.92 -31.76 2.95
N GLY A 325 -2.86 -31.80 1.62
CA GLY A 325 -3.92 -32.31 0.76
C GLY A 325 -4.95 -31.29 0.29
N ASP A 326 -4.98 -30.08 0.87
CA ASP A 326 -5.87 -29.02 0.40
C ASP A 326 -5.45 -28.53 -1.00
N PRO A 327 -6.40 -28.22 -1.88
CA PRO A 327 -6.10 -27.68 -3.19
C PRO A 327 -5.50 -26.27 -3.11
N VAL A 328 -4.53 -25.97 -3.98
CA VAL A 328 -3.93 -24.64 -4.12
C VAL A 328 -4.53 -23.94 -5.32
N ALA A 329 -5.34 -22.92 -5.07
CA ALA A 329 -6.03 -22.17 -6.13
C ALA A 329 -5.11 -21.24 -6.93
N HIS A 330 -4.06 -20.71 -6.28
CA HIS A 330 -3.09 -19.80 -6.88
C HIS A 330 -1.67 -20.37 -6.71
N THR A 331 -1.06 -20.79 -7.81
CA THR A 331 0.22 -21.52 -7.83
C THR A 331 1.38 -20.69 -8.40
N GLY A 332 1.19 -19.36 -8.56
CA GLY A 332 2.07 -18.50 -9.35
C GLY A 332 1.77 -18.58 -10.85
N THR A 333 2.16 -17.58 -11.57
CA THR A 333 2.09 -17.49 -13.03
C THR A 333 3.36 -16.90 -13.60
N LEU A 334 3.56 -15.60 -13.40
CA LEU A 334 4.74 -14.83 -13.83
C LEU A 334 5.92 -14.93 -12.83
N THR A 335 5.72 -15.63 -11.72
CA THR A 335 6.75 -16.06 -10.79
C THR A 335 6.95 -17.58 -10.86
N PRO A 336 8.02 -18.15 -10.29
CA PRO A 336 8.12 -19.57 -10.06
C PRO A 336 6.92 -20.11 -9.28
N ALA A 337 6.59 -21.39 -9.46
CA ALA A 337 5.54 -22.00 -8.66
C ALA A 337 5.86 -21.87 -7.16
N PHE A 338 4.84 -21.53 -6.36
CA PHE A 338 5.04 -21.41 -4.91
C PHE A 338 5.20 -22.77 -4.28
N PRO A 339 6.14 -22.95 -3.35
CA PRO A 339 6.07 -24.08 -2.46
C PRO A 339 4.81 -23.93 -1.59
N ALA A 340 3.95 -24.95 -1.60
CA ALA A 340 2.81 -25.04 -0.70
C ALA A 340 3.01 -26.27 0.19
N ILE A 341 3.53 -26.05 1.40
CA ILE A 341 3.87 -27.10 2.35
C ILE A 341 3.21 -26.78 3.68
N ALA A 342 2.59 -27.77 4.31
CA ALA A 342 1.89 -27.60 5.60
C ALA A 342 2.90 -27.53 6.76
N GLN A 343 3.75 -26.50 6.77
CA GLN A 343 4.77 -26.28 7.80
C GLN A 343 5.05 -24.79 8.02
N ALA A 344 5.61 -24.47 9.18
CA ALA A 344 6.00 -23.10 9.52
C ALA A 344 7.43 -22.80 9.05
N SER A 345 7.68 -21.59 8.58
CA SER A 345 9.02 -20.99 8.56
C SER A 345 9.32 -20.39 9.93
N ALA A 346 10.55 -20.54 10.40
CA ALA A 346 10.98 -20.03 11.70
C ALA A 346 10.74 -18.51 11.80
N PRO A 347 10.32 -18.01 12.98
CA PRO A 347 10.33 -16.57 13.26
C PRO A 347 11.74 -16.00 13.17
N TYR A 348 11.83 -14.74 12.77
CA TYR A 348 13.08 -13.99 12.77
C TYR A 348 12.82 -12.52 13.09
N ARG A 349 13.90 -11.79 13.37
CA ARG A 349 13.80 -10.36 13.68
C ARG A 349 13.65 -9.57 12.38
N GLY A 350 12.42 -9.15 12.05
CA GLY A 350 12.09 -8.41 10.83
C GLY A 350 12.41 -6.91 10.88
N TYR A 351 13.27 -6.44 11.77
CA TYR A 351 13.62 -5.03 11.95
C TYR A 351 15.02 -4.88 12.57
N GLY A 352 15.53 -3.66 12.61
CA GLY A 352 16.83 -3.36 13.21
C GLY A 352 18.01 -3.58 12.28
N TYR A 353 17.76 -3.55 10.96
CA TYR A 353 18.79 -3.75 9.91
C TYR A 353 19.49 -2.47 9.54
N GLU A 354 20.65 -2.62 8.86
CA GLU A 354 21.22 -1.54 8.06
C GLU A 354 20.44 -1.38 6.72
N PRO A 355 20.37 -0.18 6.14
CA PRO A 355 20.97 1.04 6.68
C PRO A 355 20.17 1.60 7.84
N LYS A 356 20.87 2.27 8.78
CA LYS A 356 20.25 3.12 9.79
C LYS A 356 20.22 4.57 9.34
N LEU A 357 19.17 5.28 9.72
CA LEU A 357 19.11 6.72 9.60
C LEU A 357 19.95 7.38 10.71
N ARG A 358 20.47 8.55 10.46
CA ARG A 358 21.19 9.37 11.47
C ARG A 358 20.20 9.97 12.47
N VAL A 359 18.96 10.16 12.01
CA VAL A 359 17.85 10.67 12.82
C VAL A 359 17.33 9.56 13.73
N ARG A 360 17.36 9.80 15.04
CA ARG A 360 16.78 8.93 16.08
C ARG A 360 17.24 7.46 16.03
N ASP A 361 18.35 7.17 15.34
CA ASP A 361 18.90 5.80 15.11
C ASP A 361 17.85 4.83 14.52
N ILE A 362 16.93 5.35 13.68
CA ILE A 362 15.89 4.52 13.03
C ILE A 362 16.57 3.53 12.10
N ALA A 363 16.41 2.25 12.42
CA ALA A 363 16.90 1.17 11.58
C ALA A 363 15.89 0.77 10.49
N ASN A 364 16.38 0.13 9.44
CA ASN A 364 15.54 -0.47 8.42
C ASN A 364 14.78 -1.69 8.97
N CYS A 365 13.67 -2.02 8.34
CA CYS A 365 12.84 -3.19 8.67
C CYS A 365 12.29 -3.83 7.38
N ASP A 366 11.63 -4.96 7.52
CA ASP A 366 10.98 -5.65 6.39
C ASP A 366 9.86 -4.81 5.73
N GLY A 367 9.31 -3.85 6.47
CA GLY A 367 8.38 -2.85 5.94
C GLY A 367 9.03 -1.74 5.11
N GLY A 368 10.35 -1.69 5.09
CA GLY A 368 11.16 -0.69 4.39
C GLY A 368 11.70 0.41 5.31
N LEU A 369 12.64 1.19 4.79
CA LEU A 369 13.23 2.32 5.48
C LEU A 369 12.20 3.44 5.67
N GLN A 370 12.13 4.01 6.88
CA GLN A 370 11.05 4.90 7.31
C GLN A 370 11.01 6.23 6.54
N ALA A 371 10.05 6.38 5.63
CA ALA A 371 9.91 7.58 4.80
C ALA A 371 9.45 8.82 5.59
N SER A 372 8.74 8.67 6.72
CA SER A 372 8.36 9.85 7.52
C SER A 372 9.55 10.54 8.18
N ALA A 373 10.70 9.87 8.30
CA ALA A 373 11.93 10.46 8.81
C ALA A 373 12.81 11.10 7.70
N LEU A 374 12.43 10.97 6.43
CA LEU A 374 13.22 11.48 5.29
C LEU A 374 13.47 12.99 5.39
N ALA A 375 12.47 13.77 5.78
CA ALA A 375 12.62 15.21 5.92
C ALA A 375 13.66 15.61 6.97
N GLU A 376 13.62 14.95 8.12
CA GLU A 376 14.60 15.19 9.21
C GLU A 376 15.99 14.74 8.77
N GLU A 377 16.11 13.60 8.06
CA GLU A 377 17.40 13.07 7.55
C GLU A 377 18.04 13.98 6.51
N ILE A 378 17.25 14.64 5.66
CA ILE A 378 17.72 15.67 4.73
C ILE A 378 18.20 16.91 5.46
N LEU A 379 17.46 17.36 6.48
CA LEU A 379 17.76 18.60 7.21
C LEU A 379 18.89 18.44 8.22
N LEU A 380 19.19 17.22 8.66
CA LEU A 380 20.27 16.96 9.63
C LEU A 380 21.63 17.12 8.92
N GLU A 381 22.32 18.20 9.23
CA GLU A 381 23.63 18.50 8.65
C GLU A 381 24.72 17.53 9.11
N GLY A 382 25.81 17.44 8.35
CA GLY A 382 26.99 16.68 8.67
C GLY A 382 27.27 15.51 7.72
N GLU A 383 28.18 14.63 8.12
CA GLU A 383 28.56 13.46 7.33
C GLU A 383 27.35 12.54 7.07
N GLY A 384 27.23 12.04 5.84
CA GLY A 384 26.13 11.17 5.43
C GLY A 384 24.79 11.87 5.23
N GLN A 385 24.74 13.23 5.20
CA GLN A 385 23.54 14.00 4.90
C GLN A 385 23.02 13.66 3.50
N ILE A 386 21.69 13.43 3.36
CA ILE A 386 21.05 13.30 2.04
C ILE A 386 21.07 14.67 1.35
N ARG A 387 21.66 14.73 0.17
CA ARG A 387 21.79 15.94 -0.65
C ARG A 387 21.12 15.82 -2.00
N ALA A 388 20.93 14.59 -2.48
CA ALA A 388 20.19 14.31 -3.70
C ALA A 388 19.07 13.30 -3.45
N LEU A 389 17.91 13.54 -4.04
CA LEU A 389 16.76 12.63 -4.02
C LEU A 389 16.25 12.43 -5.44
N ILE A 390 16.14 11.17 -5.86
CA ILE A 390 15.38 10.79 -7.05
C ILE A 390 14.03 10.25 -6.56
N SER A 391 12.93 10.85 -7.01
CA SER A 391 11.58 10.41 -6.67
C SER A 391 10.89 9.86 -7.91
N VAL A 392 10.45 8.61 -7.83
CA VAL A 392 9.76 7.90 -8.90
C VAL A 392 8.39 7.42 -8.45
N ALA A 393 7.39 7.55 -9.32
CA ALA A 393 6.06 6.99 -9.15
C ALA A 393 5.32 7.43 -7.87
N GLY A 394 5.73 8.54 -7.29
CA GLY A 394 5.21 9.08 -6.04
C GLY A 394 5.12 10.60 -6.02
N ASN A 395 4.53 11.13 -4.97
CA ASN A 395 4.42 12.56 -4.71
C ASN A 395 4.76 12.83 -3.23
N PRO A 396 6.06 12.69 -2.84
CA PRO A 396 6.47 12.79 -1.44
C PRO A 396 6.05 14.09 -0.77
N ALA A 397 6.00 15.23 -1.47
CA ALA A 397 5.52 16.50 -0.92
C ALA A 397 4.06 16.45 -0.43
N LEU A 398 3.23 15.50 -0.89
CA LEU A 398 1.87 15.27 -0.40
C LEU A 398 1.73 14.00 0.43
N ALA A 399 2.56 12.98 0.18
CA ALA A 399 2.39 11.67 0.78
C ALA A 399 3.03 11.57 2.17
N ILE A 400 4.20 12.16 2.38
CA ILE A 400 4.92 12.09 3.64
C ILE A 400 4.28 13.06 4.64
N PRO A 401 3.90 12.59 5.87
CA PRO A 401 3.31 13.45 6.91
C PRO A 401 4.30 14.51 7.41
N ASP A 402 3.75 15.49 8.12
CA ASP A 402 4.37 16.80 8.36
C ASP A 402 4.77 17.47 7.04
N GLN A 403 3.77 17.76 6.24
CA GLN A 403 4.00 18.33 4.90
C GLN A 403 4.88 19.59 4.92
N VAL A 404 4.74 20.44 5.93
CA VAL A 404 5.51 21.71 6.00
C VAL A 404 6.99 21.42 6.18
N LEU A 405 7.33 20.52 7.11
CA LEU A 405 8.71 20.07 7.32
C LEU A 405 9.25 19.37 6.06
N ASN A 406 8.45 18.52 5.45
CA ASN A 406 8.83 17.74 4.28
C ASN A 406 9.11 18.63 3.05
N VAL A 407 8.25 19.59 2.74
CA VAL A 407 8.48 20.52 1.62
C VAL A 407 9.72 21.36 1.85
N ARG A 408 9.91 21.88 3.07
CA ARG A 408 11.13 22.60 3.45
C ARG A 408 12.40 21.75 3.27
N ALA A 409 12.33 20.46 3.57
CA ALA A 409 13.45 19.54 3.38
C ALA A 409 13.74 19.31 1.89
N LEU A 410 12.69 19.06 1.09
CA LEU A 410 12.85 18.87 -0.36
C LEU A 410 13.48 20.09 -1.04
N GLU A 411 13.14 21.31 -0.63
CA GLU A 411 13.71 22.57 -1.13
C GLU A 411 15.16 22.79 -0.69
N LYS A 412 15.67 22.05 0.29
CA LYS A 412 17.05 22.13 0.78
C LYS A 412 18.02 21.16 0.09
N LEU A 413 17.52 20.25 -0.71
CA LEU A 413 18.36 19.34 -1.47
C LEU A 413 19.23 20.09 -2.48
N ASP A 414 20.45 19.59 -2.70
CA ASP A 414 21.35 20.09 -3.76
C ASP A 414 20.87 19.62 -5.15
N LEU A 415 20.05 18.53 -5.18
CA LEU A 415 19.41 18.01 -6.37
C LEU A 415 18.14 17.22 -6.01
N LEU A 416 16.99 17.65 -6.52
CA LEU A 416 15.74 16.90 -6.50
C LEU A 416 15.31 16.58 -7.93
N VAL A 417 15.25 15.30 -8.25
CA VAL A 417 14.74 14.78 -9.53
C VAL A 417 13.40 14.09 -9.30
N GLN A 418 12.36 14.56 -9.99
CA GLN A 418 11.01 13.96 -9.95
C GLN A 418 10.67 13.37 -11.31
N ILE A 419 10.29 12.10 -11.36
CA ILE A 419 9.64 11.50 -12.53
C ILE A 419 8.13 11.67 -12.34
N ASP A 420 7.47 12.43 -13.21
CA ASP A 420 6.05 12.72 -13.07
C ASP A 420 5.34 12.98 -14.40
N ILE A 421 4.10 12.57 -14.49
CA ILE A 421 3.24 12.80 -15.66
C ILE A 421 2.72 14.24 -15.76
N LYS A 422 2.84 15.01 -14.68
CA LYS A 422 2.33 16.39 -14.55
C LYS A 422 3.16 17.17 -13.52
N ARG A 423 2.92 18.47 -13.41
CA ARG A 423 3.50 19.30 -12.35
C ARG A 423 2.78 19.07 -11.01
N SER A 424 3.02 17.93 -10.37
CA SER A 424 2.57 17.64 -9.01
C SER A 424 3.21 18.58 -7.98
N ALA A 425 2.81 18.47 -6.71
CA ALA A 425 3.42 19.29 -5.64
C ALA A 425 4.94 19.03 -5.54
N THR A 426 5.40 17.79 -5.63
CA THR A 426 6.83 17.48 -5.65
C THR A 426 7.51 18.01 -6.90
N ALA A 427 6.89 17.85 -8.07
CA ALA A 427 7.45 18.32 -9.33
C ALA A 427 7.66 19.83 -9.34
N ARG A 428 6.85 20.61 -8.60
CA ARG A 428 6.97 22.08 -8.52
C ARG A 428 8.14 22.57 -7.66
N VAL A 429 8.69 21.73 -6.81
CA VAL A 429 9.90 22.03 -6.02
C VAL A 429 11.14 21.31 -6.54
N ALA A 430 11.01 20.43 -7.52
CA ALA A 430 12.10 19.68 -8.11
C ALA A 430 12.99 20.55 -9.04
N ASP A 431 14.27 20.22 -9.11
CA ASP A 431 15.22 20.85 -10.05
C ASP A 431 15.00 20.34 -11.48
N TYR A 432 14.70 19.04 -11.59
CA TYR A 432 14.35 18.39 -12.87
C TYR A 432 13.08 17.58 -12.72
N VAL A 433 12.18 17.74 -13.70
CA VAL A 433 10.98 16.90 -13.84
C VAL A 433 11.13 16.10 -15.14
N ILE A 434 11.30 14.79 -15.02
CA ILE A 434 11.40 13.88 -16.15
C ILE A 434 10.00 13.45 -16.56
N ALA A 435 9.66 13.67 -17.82
CA ALA A 435 8.34 13.33 -18.37
C ALA A 435 8.29 11.85 -18.77
N PRO A 436 7.44 11.01 -18.10
CA PRO A 436 7.35 9.60 -18.43
C PRO A 436 6.29 9.31 -19.50
N LYS A 437 6.45 8.15 -20.18
CA LYS A 437 5.37 7.53 -20.95
C LYS A 437 4.18 7.17 -20.05
N LEU A 438 2.99 7.21 -20.63
CA LEU A 438 1.79 6.72 -19.96
C LEU A 438 1.52 5.23 -20.25
N PRO A 439 0.73 4.55 -19.42
CA PRO A 439 0.49 3.10 -19.55
C PRO A 439 0.02 2.60 -20.93
N LEU A 440 -0.69 3.42 -21.71
CA LEU A 440 -1.09 3.02 -23.08
C LEU A 440 0.08 3.04 -24.09
N GLU A 441 1.20 3.69 -23.74
CA GLU A 441 2.38 3.90 -24.59
C GLU A 441 3.54 2.94 -24.27
N MET A 442 3.38 2.08 -23.27
CA MET A 442 4.41 1.15 -22.84
C MET A 442 3.84 -0.24 -22.56
N ALA A 443 4.65 -1.27 -22.67
CA ALA A 443 4.28 -2.62 -22.28
C ALA A 443 3.98 -2.73 -20.78
N GLY A 444 3.20 -3.73 -20.38
CA GLY A 444 2.90 -4.04 -19.00
C GLY A 444 2.51 -5.49 -18.80
N MET A 445 2.62 -5.97 -17.57
CA MET A 445 2.21 -7.32 -17.17
C MET A 445 1.75 -7.35 -15.71
N THR A 446 1.00 -8.37 -15.33
CA THR A 446 0.41 -8.53 -13.99
C THR A 446 1.37 -9.05 -12.93
N LEU A 447 2.69 -8.96 -13.11
CA LEU A 447 3.69 -9.46 -12.17
C LEU A 447 3.57 -8.79 -10.78
N SER A 448 3.42 -7.47 -10.75
CA SER A 448 3.29 -6.73 -9.48
C SER A 448 2.04 -7.16 -8.70
N GLN A 449 0.91 -7.38 -9.40
CA GLN A 449 -0.34 -7.82 -8.78
C GLN A 449 -0.23 -9.23 -8.21
N GLU A 450 0.53 -10.11 -8.85
CA GLU A 450 0.82 -11.45 -8.35
C GLU A 450 1.66 -11.37 -7.07
N LEU A 451 2.71 -10.54 -7.05
CA LEU A 451 3.58 -10.36 -5.89
C LEU A 451 2.84 -9.75 -4.69
N TYR A 452 1.83 -8.91 -4.92
CA TYR A 452 0.98 -8.42 -3.82
C TYR A 452 0.25 -9.52 -3.05
N GLY A 453 -0.05 -10.65 -3.69
CA GLY A 453 -0.70 -11.79 -3.04
C GLY A 453 0.05 -12.32 -1.81
N PHE A 454 1.35 -12.02 -1.69
CA PHE A 454 2.18 -12.43 -0.55
C PHE A 454 2.24 -11.42 0.59
N TYR A 455 1.68 -10.23 0.38
CA TYR A 455 1.80 -9.15 1.36
C TYR A 455 0.98 -9.40 2.64
N ALA A 456 -0.19 -10.01 2.51
CA ALA A 456 -1.01 -10.46 3.64
C ALA A 456 -2.07 -11.48 3.20
N PRO A 457 -2.64 -12.25 4.15
CA PRO A 457 -3.75 -13.16 3.85
C PRO A 457 -4.93 -12.43 3.21
N GLY A 458 -5.50 -13.01 2.15
CA GLY A 458 -6.68 -12.51 1.46
C GLY A 458 -6.44 -11.33 0.52
N ILE A 459 -5.21 -11.07 0.13
CA ILE A 459 -4.85 -10.08 -0.92
C ILE A 459 -4.53 -10.82 -2.24
N GLY A 460 -4.70 -10.11 -3.36
CA GLY A 460 -4.31 -10.59 -4.68
C GLY A 460 -5.41 -11.31 -5.46
N TYR A 461 -4.99 -12.03 -6.47
CA TYR A 461 -5.88 -12.85 -7.30
C TYR A 461 -6.30 -14.12 -6.55
N LYS A 462 -7.53 -14.55 -6.76
CA LYS A 462 -8.03 -15.82 -6.21
C LYS A 462 -7.59 -17.04 -7.03
N GLU A 463 -7.16 -16.84 -8.26
CA GLU A 463 -6.69 -17.87 -9.19
C GLU A 463 -5.38 -17.44 -9.85
N ALA A 464 -4.65 -18.38 -10.43
CA ALA A 464 -3.40 -18.12 -11.14
C ALA A 464 -3.66 -17.38 -12.47
N TYR A 465 -3.88 -16.08 -12.37
CA TYR A 465 -4.19 -15.20 -13.50
C TYR A 465 -2.95 -14.43 -13.95
N ALA A 466 -2.78 -14.31 -15.27
CA ALA A 466 -1.80 -13.40 -15.85
C ALA A 466 -2.33 -12.71 -17.11
N GLN A 467 -1.85 -11.50 -17.36
CA GLN A 467 -2.04 -10.73 -18.58
C GLN A 467 -0.75 -9.99 -18.94
N TYR A 468 -0.42 -9.97 -20.22
CA TYR A 468 0.54 -9.07 -20.83
C TYR A 468 -0.23 -8.06 -21.70
N ALA A 469 0.14 -6.79 -21.63
CA ALA A 469 -0.43 -5.70 -22.41
C ALA A 469 0.66 -5.03 -23.25
N PRO A 470 0.64 -5.13 -24.58
CA PRO A 470 1.57 -4.38 -25.43
C PRO A 470 1.22 -2.88 -25.43
N PRO A 471 2.15 -2.00 -25.86
CA PRO A 471 1.80 -0.61 -26.17
C PRO A 471 0.65 -0.55 -27.19
N LEU A 472 -0.32 0.32 -26.96
CA LEU A 472 -1.48 0.49 -27.84
C LEU A 472 -1.35 1.71 -28.75
N ILE A 473 -0.57 2.69 -28.36
CA ILE A 473 -0.40 3.97 -29.04
C ILE A 473 1.01 4.49 -28.79
N GLU A 474 1.57 5.20 -29.76
CA GLU A 474 2.80 5.97 -29.59
C GLU A 474 2.50 7.27 -28.82
N PRO A 475 3.47 7.84 -28.12
CA PRO A 475 3.36 9.18 -27.56
C PRO A 475 2.94 10.20 -28.61
N PRO A 476 2.31 11.34 -28.23
CA PRO A 476 1.98 12.42 -29.17
C PRO A 476 3.18 12.87 -29.99
N GLU A 477 2.93 13.28 -31.24
CA GLU A 477 4.00 13.76 -32.12
C GLU A 477 4.77 14.92 -31.48
N GLY A 478 6.09 14.82 -31.52
CA GLY A 478 7.01 15.80 -30.89
C GLY A 478 7.19 15.64 -29.39
N ALA A 479 6.58 14.64 -28.77
CA ALA A 479 6.81 14.34 -27.35
C ALA A 479 8.22 13.74 -27.15
N ASP A 480 8.89 14.20 -26.10
CA ASP A 480 10.16 13.64 -25.59
C ASP A 480 9.89 13.04 -24.20
N VAL A 481 9.33 11.83 -24.17
CA VAL A 481 8.96 11.07 -22.96
C VAL A 481 9.69 9.73 -22.96
N ILE A 482 10.08 9.26 -21.77
CA ILE A 482 10.81 8.01 -21.57
C ILE A 482 10.03 7.09 -20.64
N GLU A 483 10.35 5.80 -20.58
CA GLU A 483 9.86 4.94 -19.51
C GLU A 483 10.64 5.20 -18.21
N ASP A 484 10.01 5.06 -17.07
CA ASP A 484 10.59 5.41 -15.76
C ASP A 484 11.97 4.73 -15.54
N TRP A 485 12.08 3.45 -15.91
CA TRP A 485 13.31 2.67 -15.76
C TRP A 485 14.46 3.18 -16.66
N GLU A 486 14.15 3.81 -17.79
CA GLU A 486 15.15 4.31 -18.73
C GLU A 486 16.02 5.43 -18.11
N LEU A 487 15.45 6.23 -17.19
CA LEU A 487 16.22 7.21 -16.43
C LEU A 487 17.37 6.54 -15.70
N PHE A 488 17.09 5.52 -14.91
CA PHE A 488 18.10 4.86 -14.06
C PHE A 488 19.15 4.13 -14.89
N TYR A 489 18.74 3.46 -15.96
CA TYR A 489 19.66 2.84 -16.90
C TYR A 489 20.58 3.87 -17.56
N ALA A 490 20.01 4.98 -18.04
CA ALA A 490 20.78 6.03 -18.70
C ALA A 490 21.72 6.79 -17.75
N LEU A 491 21.33 7.00 -16.49
CA LEU A 491 22.21 7.53 -15.45
C LEU A 491 23.38 6.59 -15.20
N ALA A 492 23.13 5.29 -15.08
CA ALA A 492 24.19 4.29 -14.91
C ALA A 492 25.20 4.31 -16.06
N GLN A 493 24.72 4.37 -17.33
CA GLN A 493 25.61 4.48 -18.49
C GLN A 493 26.55 5.69 -18.40
N ARG A 494 26.00 6.88 -18.06
CA ARG A 494 26.80 8.14 -17.99
C ARG A 494 27.77 8.13 -16.83
N MET A 495 27.45 7.44 -15.75
CA MET A 495 28.28 7.32 -14.56
C MET A 495 29.26 6.13 -14.63
N GLY A 496 29.24 5.34 -15.72
CA GLY A 496 30.09 4.15 -15.88
C GLY A 496 29.77 3.03 -14.90
N LEU A 497 28.50 2.90 -14.48
CA LEU A 497 28.03 1.86 -13.55
C LEU A 497 27.48 0.66 -14.32
N GLU A 498 27.72 -0.53 -13.78
CA GLU A 498 27.19 -1.79 -14.29
C GLU A 498 25.91 -2.14 -13.51
N LEU A 499 24.86 -2.56 -14.21
CA LEU A 499 23.58 -2.93 -13.60
C LEU A 499 23.35 -4.43 -13.71
N GLU A 500 22.86 -5.01 -12.62
CA GLU A 500 22.42 -6.40 -12.56
C GLU A 500 21.04 -6.49 -11.95
N ILE A 501 20.12 -7.23 -12.57
CA ILE A 501 18.78 -7.48 -12.04
C ILE A 501 18.53 -8.97 -11.82
N ALA A 502 17.70 -9.29 -10.84
CA ALA A 502 17.30 -10.66 -10.56
C ALA A 502 15.92 -10.97 -11.17
N PRO A 503 15.64 -12.21 -11.53
CA PRO A 503 14.29 -12.66 -11.82
C PRO A 503 13.37 -12.43 -10.62
N ALA A 504 12.11 -12.18 -10.87
CA ALA A 504 11.11 -12.07 -9.83
C ALA A 504 10.91 -13.42 -9.14
N THR A 505 10.86 -13.40 -7.82
CA THR A 505 10.63 -14.59 -7.00
C THR A 505 9.50 -14.33 -6.02
N ALA A 506 8.67 -15.33 -5.80
CA ALA A 506 7.73 -15.32 -4.68
C ALA A 506 8.48 -15.59 -3.36
N PRO A 507 8.01 -15.06 -2.22
CA PRO A 507 8.55 -15.42 -0.92
C PRO A 507 8.61 -16.94 -0.72
N GLY A 508 9.76 -17.46 -0.31
CA GLY A 508 9.99 -18.90 -0.12
C GLY A 508 10.25 -19.70 -1.41
N ALA A 509 10.05 -19.13 -2.60
CA ALA A 509 10.46 -19.75 -3.84
C ALA A 509 11.97 -19.64 -4.03
N LYS A 510 12.61 -20.74 -4.49
CA LYS A 510 14.03 -20.72 -4.84
C LYS A 510 14.17 -20.15 -6.25
N SER A 511 14.85 -19.02 -6.39
CA SER A 511 15.34 -18.57 -7.71
C SER A 511 16.38 -19.60 -8.20
N SER A 512 16.21 -20.08 -9.42
CA SER A 512 17.14 -21.02 -10.05
C SER A 512 18.40 -20.33 -10.58
N GLY A 513 18.39 -19.00 -10.68
CA GLY A 513 19.43 -18.24 -11.33
C GLY A 513 19.93 -17.01 -10.60
N GLY A 514 21.22 -16.72 -10.75
CA GLY A 514 21.85 -15.49 -10.30
C GLY A 514 21.26 -14.25 -10.99
N ARG A 515 21.73 -13.10 -10.56
CA ARG A 515 21.46 -11.80 -11.22
C ARG A 515 21.95 -11.84 -12.67
N VAL A 516 21.29 -11.07 -13.52
CA VAL A 516 21.62 -10.90 -14.93
C VAL A 516 22.20 -9.52 -15.12
N ALA A 517 23.45 -9.45 -15.61
CA ALA A 517 24.06 -8.20 -16.01
C ALA A 517 23.36 -7.65 -17.24
N LEU A 518 23.04 -6.36 -17.22
CA LEU A 518 22.49 -5.66 -18.37
C LEU A 518 23.63 -5.23 -19.31
N ASP A 519 23.36 -5.26 -20.61
CA ASP A 519 24.28 -4.71 -21.60
C ASP A 519 24.25 -3.17 -21.50
N MET A 520 25.29 -2.59 -20.90
CA MET A 520 25.39 -1.13 -20.74
C MET A 520 25.81 -0.41 -22.03
N THR A 521 26.13 -1.13 -23.10
CA THR A 521 26.42 -0.56 -24.42
C THR A 521 25.20 -0.45 -25.33
N ARG A 522 24.20 -1.30 -25.09
CA ARG A 522 22.94 -1.33 -25.84
C ARG A 522 21.76 -1.33 -24.89
N LYS A 523 20.98 -0.23 -24.91
CA LYS A 523 19.77 -0.12 -24.10
C LYS A 523 18.81 -1.31 -24.38
N PRO A 524 18.41 -2.08 -23.36
CA PRO A 524 17.41 -3.13 -23.53
C PRO A 524 16.03 -2.52 -23.87
N SER A 525 15.16 -3.30 -24.42
CA SER A 525 13.73 -2.98 -24.46
C SER A 525 13.07 -3.36 -23.15
N THR A 526 11.87 -2.82 -22.87
CA THR A 526 11.04 -3.23 -21.73
C THR A 526 10.72 -4.73 -21.79
N ASP A 527 10.52 -5.28 -22.98
CA ASP A 527 10.31 -6.70 -23.18
C ASP A 527 11.54 -7.54 -22.81
N ASP A 528 12.77 -7.09 -23.13
CA ASP A 528 13.99 -7.77 -22.68
C ASP A 528 14.07 -7.83 -21.16
N ILE A 529 13.69 -6.73 -20.48
CA ILE A 529 13.64 -6.70 -19.01
C ILE A 529 12.57 -7.66 -18.48
N PHE A 530 11.40 -7.69 -19.11
CA PHE A 530 10.32 -8.60 -18.72
C PHE A 530 10.70 -10.08 -18.88
N GLU A 531 11.44 -10.43 -19.94
CA GLU A 531 11.97 -11.80 -20.11
C GLU A 531 12.98 -12.16 -18.99
N ILE A 532 13.80 -11.19 -18.53
CA ILE A 532 14.68 -11.44 -17.38
C ILE A 532 13.86 -11.63 -16.09
N LEU A 533 12.89 -10.74 -15.84
CA LEU A 533 12.07 -10.80 -14.62
C LEU A 533 11.23 -12.09 -14.54
N THR A 534 10.79 -12.61 -15.68
CA THR A 534 9.94 -13.80 -15.76
C THR A 534 10.70 -15.05 -16.20
N ARG A 535 12.03 -15.04 -16.20
CA ARG A 535 12.86 -16.16 -16.67
C ARG A 535 12.51 -17.49 -15.98
N ASP A 536 12.24 -17.44 -14.68
CA ASP A 536 11.93 -18.60 -13.85
C ASP A 536 10.41 -18.78 -13.63
N ALA A 537 9.58 -18.03 -14.38
CA ALA A 537 8.12 -18.08 -14.26
C ALA A 537 7.57 -19.50 -14.51
N ARG A 538 6.55 -19.87 -13.75
CA ARG A 538 5.84 -21.14 -13.96
C ARG A 538 5.20 -21.19 -15.35
N VAL A 539 4.66 -20.09 -15.81
CA VAL A 539 4.12 -19.93 -17.15
C VAL A 539 5.04 -18.99 -17.96
N PRO A 540 5.66 -19.45 -19.02
CA PRO A 540 6.50 -18.61 -19.86
C PRO A 540 5.76 -17.36 -20.35
N LEU A 541 6.42 -16.19 -20.34
CA LEU A 541 5.79 -14.95 -20.80
C LEU A 541 5.30 -15.05 -22.24
N SER A 542 6.00 -15.82 -23.08
CA SER A 542 5.61 -16.12 -24.46
C SER A 542 4.25 -16.83 -24.56
N GLU A 543 3.86 -17.61 -23.54
CA GLU A 543 2.55 -18.22 -23.46
C GLU A 543 1.49 -17.20 -23.05
N VAL A 544 1.79 -16.37 -22.03
CA VAL A 544 0.87 -15.31 -21.58
C VAL A 544 0.53 -14.32 -22.71
N ARG A 545 1.51 -14.00 -23.55
CA ARG A 545 1.33 -13.10 -24.73
C ARG A 545 0.32 -13.61 -25.75
N LYS A 546 0.00 -14.91 -25.79
CA LYS A 546 -1.03 -15.46 -26.69
C LYS A 546 -2.45 -15.10 -26.25
N HIS A 547 -2.63 -14.57 -25.05
CA HIS A 547 -3.92 -14.27 -24.44
C HIS A 547 -4.12 -12.76 -24.25
N PRO A 548 -4.52 -11.99 -25.27
CA PRO A 548 -4.61 -10.52 -25.18
C PRO A 548 -5.65 -10.04 -24.15
N HIS A 549 -6.63 -10.89 -23.79
CA HIS A 549 -7.61 -10.63 -22.73
C HIS A 549 -7.18 -11.16 -21.36
N GLY A 550 -5.93 -11.65 -21.21
CA GLY A 550 -5.46 -12.38 -20.07
C GLY A 550 -6.02 -13.81 -20.00
N ALA A 551 -5.44 -14.63 -19.15
CA ALA A 551 -5.86 -16.02 -18.95
C ALA A 551 -5.65 -16.48 -17.51
N ILE A 552 -6.39 -17.53 -17.12
CA ILE A 552 -6.20 -18.26 -15.85
C ILE A 552 -5.43 -19.52 -16.19
N PHE A 553 -4.25 -19.69 -15.59
CA PHE A 553 -3.33 -20.80 -15.80
C PHE A 553 -3.41 -21.77 -14.60
N ARG A 554 -4.50 -22.49 -14.47
CA ARG A 554 -4.74 -23.43 -13.38
C ARG A 554 -3.72 -24.56 -13.37
N ASP A 555 -3.42 -25.03 -12.17
CA ASP A 555 -2.70 -26.26 -11.95
C ASP A 555 -3.50 -27.12 -10.97
N GLU A 556 -4.40 -27.92 -11.51
CA GLU A 556 -5.31 -28.78 -10.73
C GLU A 556 -4.57 -29.93 -10.02
N THR A 557 -3.29 -30.14 -10.34
CA THR A 557 -2.47 -31.15 -9.69
C THR A 557 -1.83 -30.64 -8.41
N MET A 558 -1.80 -29.32 -8.20
CA MET A 558 -1.13 -28.73 -7.05
C MET A 558 -1.99 -28.79 -5.80
N VAL A 559 -1.48 -29.49 -4.83
CA VAL A 559 -2.04 -29.59 -3.47
C VAL A 559 -0.96 -29.22 -2.46
N VAL A 560 -1.38 -28.82 -1.26
CA VAL A 560 -0.47 -28.57 -0.16
C VAL A 560 0.24 -29.87 0.22
N ALA A 561 1.57 -29.85 0.15
CA ALA A 561 2.39 -30.98 0.55
C ALA A 561 2.34 -31.16 2.08
N PRO A 562 2.50 -32.39 2.59
CA PRO A 562 2.68 -32.62 4.02
C PRO A 562 3.98 -31.99 4.52
N ARG A 563 4.04 -31.76 5.84
CA ARG A 563 5.24 -31.32 6.54
C ARG A 563 6.42 -32.24 6.18
N GLU A 564 7.59 -31.64 5.96
CA GLU A 564 8.84 -32.37 5.74
C GLU A 564 9.23 -33.19 6.98
N GLU A 565 9.76 -34.37 6.75
CA GLU A 565 10.20 -35.25 7.85
C GLU A 565 11.30 -34.57 8.68
N GLY A 566 11.10 -34.55 10.00
CA GLY A 566 12.04 -33.91 10.93
C GLY A 566 11.93 -32.39 11.02
N TRP A 567 10.99 -31.78 10.34
CA TRP A 567 10.74 -30.31 10.45
C TRP A 567 10.19 -29.97 11.84
N ILE A 568 10.86 -29.04 12.56
CA ILE A 568 10.55 -28.74 13.97
C ILE A 568 10.06 -27.28 14.18
N GLU A 569 10.16 -26.44 13.15
CA GLU A 569 9.81 -25.02 13.26
C GLU A 569 8.32 -24.82 13.55
N ARG A 570 8.02 -23.81 14.34
CA ARG A 570 6.66 -23.45 14.77
C ARG A 570 6.42 -21.96 14.61
N LEU A 571 5.16 -21.59 14.45
CA LEU A 571 4.70 -20.22 14.51
C LEU A 571 4.73 -19.74 15.96
N ASP A 572 5.29 -18.56 16.22
CA ASP A 572 5.37 -17.98 17.55
C ASP A 572 4.21 -17.01 17.79
N VAL A 573 3.36 -17.32 18.74
CA VAL A 573 2.22 -16.46 19.14
C VAL A 573 2.50 -15.71 20.44
N ALA A 574 3.72 -15.76 20.95
CA ALA A 574 4.12 -15.10 22.20
C ALA A 574 5.53 -14.51 22.13
N ASN A 575 5.87 -13.89 21.00
CA ASN A 575 7.13 -13.17 20.87
C ASN A 575 7.33 -12.22 22.06
N PRO A 576 8.48 -12.25 22.76
CA PRO A 576 8.69 -11.51 24.01
C PRO A 576 8.47 -10.00 23.90
N GLU A 577 8.83 -9.39 22.76
CA GLU A 577 8.66 -7.97 22.53
C GLU A 577 7.18 -7.62 22.35
N MET A 578 6.44 -8.43 21.57
CA MET A 578 5.00 -8.30 21.38
C MET A 578 4.24 -8.51 22.70
N MET A 579 4.68 -9.45 23.53
CA MET A 579 4.06 -9.64 24.86
C MET A 579 4.33 -8.47 25.82
N THR A 580 5.50 -7.82 25.71
CA THR A 580 5.78 -6.59 26.44
C THR A 580 4.85 -5.46 26.01
N ASP A 581 4.71 -5.23 24.70
CA ASP A 581 3.79 -4.21 24.17
C ASP A 581 2.33 -4.50 24.54
N LEU A 582 1.94 -5.77 24.55
CA LEU A 582 0.60 -6.18 24.96
C LEU A 582 0.35 -5.92 26.46
N ALA A 583 1.37 -6.10 27.32
CA ALA A 583 1.27 -5.76 28.73
C ALA A 583 1.15 -4.25 28.94
N ASP A 584 1.89 -3.43 28.18
CA ASP A 584 1.76 -1.96 28.20
C ASP A 584 0.35 -1.52 27.73
N LEU A 585 -0.18 -2.18 26.71
CA LEU A 585 -1.55 -1.96 26.25
C LEU A 585 -2.57 -2.32 27.34
N ALA A 586 -2.41 -3.47 28.01
CA ALA A 586 -3.26 -3.90 29.12
C ALA A 586 -3.23 -2.89 30.29
N ALA A 587 -2.08 -2.31 30.58
CA ALA A 587 -1.94 -1.28 31.61
C ALA A 587 -2.70 0.02 31.28
N SER A 588 -3.14 0.22 30.05
CA SER A 588 -3.96 1.36 29.60
C SER A 588 -5.47 1.10 29.69
N LEU A 589 -5.90 -0.15 29.91
CA LEU A 589 -7.33 -0.50 30.03
C LEU A 589 -8.00 0.27 31.19
N GLY A 590 -9.25 0.70 30.95
CA GLY A 590 -10.07 1.38 31.95
C GLY A 590 -9.58 2.78 32.37
N LYS A 591 -8.45 3.28 31.84
CA LYS A 591 -8.03 4.63 32.15
C LYS A 591 -8.87 5.64 31.38
N ALA A 592 -9.50 6.58 32.09
CA ALA A 592 -10.13 7.74 31.47
C ALA A 592 -9.08 8.46 30.64
N GLY A 593 -9.26 8.51 29.33
CA GLY A 593 -8.24 9.03 28.40
C GLY A 593 -7.47 7.95 27.62
N ALA A 594 -7.70 6.65 27.85
CA ALA A 594 -7.23 5.60 26.93
C ALA A 594 -7.74 5.80 25.49
N ALA A 595 -8.85 6.54 25.34
CA ALA A 595 -9.31 7.06 24.05
C ALA A 595 -8.44 8.23 23.55
N GLY A 596 -7.55 8.78 24.38
CA GLY A 596 -6.62 9.85 24.01
C GLY A 596 -7.28 11.15 23.52
N LEU A 597 -8.56 11.38 23.83
CA LEU A 597 -9.23 12.62 23.47
C LEU A 597 -8.90 13.70 24.49
N ASP A 598 -8.21 14.73 24.06
CA ASP A 598 -8.05 15.98 24.76
C ASP A 598 -9.33 16.82 24.55
N SER A 599 -9.84 17.46 25.60
CA SER A 599 -11.02 18.34 25.45
C SER A 599 -10.79 19.50 24.45
N ARG A 600 -9.53 19.83 24.18
CA ARG A 600 -9.14 20.80 23.16
C ARG A 600 -9.24 20.23 21.72
N TYR A 601 -9.19 18.90 21.60
CA TYR A 601 -9.20 18.17 20.31
C TYR A 601 -10.19 17.00 20.40
N PRO A 602 -11.51 17.30 20.37
CA PRO A 602 -12.55 16.33 20.71
C PRO A 602 -12.86 15.31 19.61
N PHE A 603 -12.26 15.45 18.45
CA PHE A 603 -12.49 14.54 17.32
C PHE A 603 -11.25 13.68 17.05
N ARG A 604 -11.49 12.47 16.56
CA ARG A 604 -10.45 11.60 16.01
C ARG A 604 -10.42 11.74 14.49
N LEU A 605 -9.25 12.10 13.93
CA LEU A 605 -9.03 12.07 12.48
C LEU A 605 -8.80 10.64 12.00
N ILE A 606 -9.46 10.25 10.91
CA ILE A 606 -9.21 9.00 10.19
C ILE A 606 -9.04 9.24 8.69
N ASN A 607 -8.33 8.34 8.01
CA ASN A 607 -8.22 8.35 6.56
C ASN A 607 -9.42 7.67 5.91
N GLY A 608 -10.18 8.42 5.10
CA GLY A 608 -11.27 7.89 4.27
C GLY A 608 -10.88 7.83 2.79
N ARG A 609 -10.88 6.65 2.17
CA ARG A 609 -10.60 6.54 0.72
C ARG A 609 -11.78 7.03 -0.11
N LEU A 610 -11.50 7.79 -1.17
CA LEU A 610 -12.48 8.17 -2.19
C LEU A 610 -12.31 7.26 -3.42
N MET A 611 -13.43 6.73 -3.93
CA MET A 611 -13.40 5.83 -5.11
C MET A 611 -12.82 6.50 -6.37
N ARG A 612 -12.86 7.83 -6.44
CA ARG A 612 -12.55 8.63 -7.63
C ARG A 612 -11.10 9.14 -7.67
N SER A 613 -10.27 8.78 -6.71
CA SER A 613 -8.83 9.09 -6.71
C SER A 613 -8.02 7.85 -6.36
N TYR A 614 -6.76 7.85 -6.74
CA TYR A 614 -5.77 6.87 -6.30
C TYR A 614 -4.58 7.63 -5.71
N ASN A 615 -4.57 7.75 -4.39
CA ASN A 615 -3.66 8.68 -3.69
C ASN A 615 -3.74 10.09 -4.32
N SER A 616 -2.63 10.67 -4.80
CA SER A 616 -2.61 11.96 -5.49
C SER A 616 -2.89 11.89 -7.01
N ASN A 617 -3.19 10.69 -7.55
CA ASN A 617 -3.47 10.53 -8.98
C ASN A 617 -4.97 10.68 -9.28
N GLY A 618 -5.30 11.36 -10.38
CA GLY A 618 -6.66 11.52 -10.90
C GLY A 618 -7.49 12.60 -10.25
N GLN A 619 -6.95 13.36 -9.30
CA GLN A 619 -7.66 14.45 -8.63
C GLN A 619 -7.95 15.66 -9.56
N ASP A 620 -7.22 15.77 -10.65
CA ASP A 620 -7.33 16.80 -11.69
C ASP A 620 -8.19 16.39 -12.89
N LEU A 621 -8.51 15.09 -13.04
CA LEU A 621 -9.34 14.62 -14.15
C LEU A 621 -10.80 15.00 -13.96
N GLU A 622 -11.38 15.71 -14.93
CA GLU A 622 -12.74 16.24 -14.85
C GLU A 622 -13.78 15.16 -14.55
N GLY A 623 -13.71 14.02 -15.22
CA GLY A 623 -14.61 12.88 -14.99
C GLY A 623 -14.57 12.34 -13.57
N LEU A 624 -13.43 12.43 -12.88
CA LEU A 624 -13.25 11.97 -11.52
C LEU A 624 -13.62 12.99 -10.46
N ARG A 625 -13.33 14.28 -10.69
CA ARG A 625 -13.57 15.34 -9.71
C ARG A 625 -15.00 15.88 -9.64
N ARG A 626 -15.89 15.46 -10.53
CA ARG A 626 -17.29 15.96 -10.62
C ARG A 626 -18.05 15.94 -9.30
N LYS A 627 -17.88 14.90 -8.48
CA LYS A 627 -18.59 14.79 -7.20
C LYS A 627 -17.88 15.61 -6.12
N TRP A 628 -16.56 15.45 -6.04
CA TRP A 628 -15.71 16.08 -5.04
C TRP A 628 -14.48 16.66 -5.73
N PRO A 629 -14.43 17.97 -6.01
CA PRO A 629 -13.22 18.62 -6.51
C PRO A 629 -12.15 18.79 -5.42
N TYR A 630 -12.51 18.54 -4.15
CA TYR A 630 -11.68 18.55 -2.95
C TYR A 630 -11.91 17.26 -2.14
N ASN A 631 -11.13 17.05 -1.09
CA ASN A 631 -11.39 16.00 -0.09
C ASN A 631 -12.28 16.57 1.04
N PRO A 632 -13.55 16.17 1.15
CA PRO A 632 -14.40 16.60 2.24
C PRO A 632 -13.86 16.13 3.61
N ALA A 633 -14.04 16.98 4.64
CA ALA A 633 -13.99 16.57 6.02
C ALA A 633 -15.39 16.03 6.39
N PHE A 634 -15.56 14.71 6.28
CA PHE A 634 -16.81 14.07 6.63
C PHE A 634 -16.98 14.01 8.14
N MET A 635 -18.16 14.42 8.63
CA MET A 635 -18.55 14.38 10.05
C MET A 635 -19.96 13.80 10.18
N HIS A 636 -20.25 13.22 11.35
CA HIS A 636 -21.61 12.80 11.66
C HIS A 636 -22.54 14.05 11.72
N PRO A 637 -23.80 13.95 11.25
CA PRO A 637 -24.74 15.09 11.31
C PRO A 637 -24.90 15.68 12.71
N ASP A 638 -24.96 14.87 13.78
CA ASP A 638 -25.09 15.33 15.15
C ASP A 638 -23.86 16.13 15.62
N ASP A 639 -22.66 15.78 15.10
CA ASP A 639 -21.44 16.55 15.36
C ASP A 639 -21.47 17.89 14.67
N LEU A 640 -21.93 17.95 13.41
CA LEU A 640 -22.12 19.21 12.68
C LEU A 640 -23.11 20.13 13.40
N GLU A 641 -24.23 19.58 13.85
CA GLU A 641 -25.23 20.35 14.60
C GLU A 641 -24.65 20.89 15.91
N ARG A 642 -23.93 20.05 16.67
CA ARG A 642 -23.27 20.43 17.93
C ARG A 642 -22.25 21.57 17.75
N GLU A 643 -21.48 21.53 16.65
CA GLU A 643 -20.50 22.56 16.32
C GLU A 643 -21.11 23.78 15.60
N GLY A 644 -22.42 23.76 15.30
CA GLY A 644 -23.13 24.83 14.58
C GLY A 644 -22.73 24.96 13.11
N LEU A 645 -22.34 23.86 12.48
CA LEU A 645 -21.82 23.79 11.11
C LEU A 645 -22.86 23.23 10.14
N GLY A 646 -22.84 23.73 8.89
CA GLY A 646 -23.63 23.24 7.77
C GLY A 646 -22.80 22.53 6.71
N ALA A 647 -23.47 21.74 5.87
CA ALA A 647 -22.82 21.08 4.73
C ALA A 647 -22.18 22.11 3.78
N GLY A 648 -20.91 21.95 3.48
CA GLY A 648 -20.14 22.85 2.60
C GLY A 648 -19.49 24.04 3.30
N ASP A 649 -19.59 24.13 4.62
CA ASP A 649 -18.91 25.19 5.38
C ASP A 649 -17.40 24.99 5.32
N LEU A 650 -16.70 26.12 5.22
CA LEU A 650 -15.24 26.18 5.29
C LEU A 650 -14.85 26.35 6.76
N VAL A 651 -14.11 25.42 7.27
CA VAL A 651 -13.68 25.37 8.67
C VAL A 651 -12.16 25.35 8.79
N GLU A 652 -11.65 25.67 9.96
CA GLU A 652 -10.28 25.40 10.35
C GLU A 652 -10.24 24.11 11.18
N ILE A 653 -9.47 23.14 10.70
CA ILE A 653 -9.22 21.87 11.39
C ILE A 653 -7.85 21.97 12.03
N ARG A 654 -7.75 21.74 13.35
CA ARG A 654 -6.53 21.90 14.14
C ARG A 654 -6.16 20.61 14.84
N SER A 655 -4.87 20.32 14.87
CA SER A 655 -4.25 19.36 15.80
C SER A 655 -3.31 20.09 16.75
N GLU A 656 -2.68 19.38 17.68
CA GLU A 656 -1.61 19.93 18.50
C GLU A 656 -0.42 20.42 17.67
N HIS A 657 -0.21 19.82 16.49
CA HIS A 657 0.93 20.10 15.61
C HIS A 657 0.69 21.26 14.63
N GLY A 658 -0.52 21.38 14.07
CA GLY A 658 -0.79 22.36 13.04
C GLY A 658 -2.26 22.55 12.73
N SER A 659 -2.55 23.36 11.71
CA SER A 659 -3.90 23.58 11.22
C SER A 659 -3.99 23.55 9.70
N ILE A 660 -5.17 23.21 9.21
CA ILE A 660 -5.56 23.24 7.80
C ILE A 660 -6.95 23.83 7.66
N ARG A 661 -7.28 24.33 6.47
CA ARG A 661 -8.66 24.60 6.11
C ARG A 661 -9.29 23.38 5.46
N GLY A 662 -10.52 23.05 5.84
CA GLY A 662 -11.30 21.95 5.28
C GLY A 662 -12.73 22.37 4.95
N ILE A 663 -13.42 21.56 4.15
CA ILE A 663 -14.83 21.75 3.85
C ILE A 663 -15.59 20.58 4.44
N VAL A 664 -16.46 20.86 5.39
CA VAL A 664 -17.23 19.83 6.07
C VAL A 664 -18.39 19.33 5.21
N GLN A 665 -18.66 18.02 5.35
CA GLN A 665 -19.79 17.36 4.70
C GLN A 665 -20.39 16.30 5.66
N PRO A 666 -21.73 16.16 5.68
CA PRO A 666 -22.36 15.15 6.51
C PRO A 666 -22.12 13.74 5.97
N ASP A 667 -21.86 12.80 6.88
CA ASP A 667 -21.90 11.35 6.64
C ASP A 667 -22.53 10.64 7.86
N ALA A 668 -23.82 10.32 7.76
CA ALA A 668 -24.57 9.64 8.82
C ALA A 668 -24.10 8.18 9.08
N GLU A 669 -23.29 7.64 8.20
CA GLU A 669 -22.69 6.31 8.37
C GLU A 669 -21.36 6.35 9.15
N LEU A 670 -20.81 7.56 9.36
CA LEU A 670 -19.63 7.77 10.17
C LEU A 670 -20.00 7.81 11.66
N ARG A 671 -19.17 7.22 12.51
CA ARG A 671 -19.33 7.33 13.95
C ARG A 671 -19.21 8.79 14.41
N ALA A 672 -20.05 9.22 15.37
CA ALA A 672 -19.92 10.53 16.02
C ALA A 672 -18.58 10.63 16.78
N GLY A 673 -18.01 11.85 16.79
CA GLY A 673 -16.68 12.11 17.33
C GLY A 673 -15.51 11.78 16.38
N VAL A 674 -15.81 11.49 15.11
CA VAL A 674 -14.81 11.14 14.09
C VAL A 674 -14.90 12.11 12.91
N VAL A 675 -13.75 12.53 12.41
CA VAL A 675 -13.63 13.25 11.13
C VAL A 675 -12.87 12.37 10.14
N SER A 676 -13.45 12.12 8.98
CA SER A 676 -12.88 11.29 7.92
C SER A 676 -12.48 12.13 6.72
N MET A 677 -11.19 12.10 6.35
CA MET A 677 -10.66 12.84 5.19
C MET A 677 -9.80 11.92 4.31
N ALA A 678 -9.90 12.10 2.97
CA ALA A 678 -8.97 11.44 2.07
C ALA A 678 -7.59 12.12 2.14
N PRO A 679 -6.49 11.35 2.25
CA PRO A 679 -5.14 11.91 2.29
C PRO A 679 -4.66 12.35 0.91
N THR A 680 -3.51 13.04 0.86
CA THR A 680 -2.77 13.40 -0.37
C THR A 680 -3.51 14.33 -1.34
N TYR A 681 -4.43 15.14 -0.85
CA TYR A 681 -5.08 16.23 -1.58
C TYR A 681 -4.35 17.56 -1.38
N GLY A 682 -4.76 18.58 -2.15
CA GLY A 682 -4.20 19.93 -2.10
C GLY A 682 -2.91 20.07 -2.90
N GLY A 683 -2.24 21.18 -2.67
CA GLY A 683 -0.96 21.56 -3.29
C GLY A 683 0.16 21.74 -2.26
N LEU A 684 1.08 22.66 -2.55
CA LEU A 684 2.10 23.13 -1.60
C LEU A 684 1.42 23.90 -0.45
N PRO A 685 2.03 23.96 0.74
CA PRO A 685 1.40 24.57 1.93
C PRO A 685 0.81 25.95 1.70
N ASP A 686 1.52 26.84 1.02
CA ASP A 686 1.10 28.21 0.78
C ASP A 686 -0.07 28.35 -0.21
N GLU A 687 -0.27 27.36 -1.07
CA GLU A 687 -1.34 27.34 -2.07
C GLU A 687 -2.65 26.77 -1.54
N GLN A 688 -2.59 25.88 -0.58
CA GLN A 688 -3.75 25.14 -0.06
C GLN A 688 -4.82 26.08 0.49
N ASP A 689 -4.43 27.08 1.28
CA ASP A 689 -5.37 27.99 1.93
C ASP A 689 -6.18 28.84 0.94
N ALA A 690 -5.62 29.13 -0.23
CA ALA A 690 -6.30 29.92 -1.26
C ALA A 690 -7.26 29.09 -2.13
N LYS A 691 -7.03 27.76 -2.26
CA LYS A 691 -7.70 26.92 -3.26
C LYS A 691 -8.37 25.67 -2.69
N VAL A 692 -8.65 25.63 -1.39
CA VAL A 692 -9.21 24.45 -0.73
C VAL A 692 -10.50 23.92 -1.38
N ARG A 693 -11.34 24.79 -1.95
CA ARG A 693 -12.58 24.42 -2.65
C ARG A 693 -12.32 23.78 -4.03
N GLU A 694 -11.15 24.04 -4.59
CA GLU A 694 -10.79 23.54 -5.92
C GLU A 694 -9.92 22.27 -5.86
N TRP A 695 -9.03 22.19 -4.86
CA TRP A 695 -7.97 21.19 -4.81
C TRP A 695 -7.98 20.38 -3.52
N GLY A 696 -8.77 20.76 -2.53
CA GLY A 696 -8.75 20.16 -1.20
C GLY A 696 -7.55 20.62 -0.38
N THR A 697 -7.23 19.80 0.64
CA THR A 697 -6.18 20.11 1.60
C THR A 697 -5.44 18.83 2.04
N ASN A 698 -4.19 18.98 2.45
CA ASN A 698 -3.39 17.87 2.91
C ASN A 698 -3.53 17.65 4.43
N SER A 699 -4.22 16.58 4.82
CA SER A 699 -4.35 16.17 6.23
C SER A 699 -3.01 15.78 6.87
N GLY A 700 -1.97 15.47 6.09
CA GLY A 700 -0.61 15.21 6.59
C GLY A 700 0.04 16.40 7.32
N ARG A 701 -0.46 17.63 7.14
CA ARG A 701 -0.03 18.82 7.91
C ARG A 701 -0.44 18.78 9.38
N LEU A 702 -1.40 17.95 9.72
CA LEU A 702 -1.90 17.78 11.09
C LEU A 702 -1.10 16.73 11.89
N LEU A 703 -0.16 16.04 11.25
CA LEU A 703 0.54 14.89 11.82
C LEU A 703 1.99 15.25 12.16
N ARG A 704 2.45 14.80 13.33
CA ARG A 704 3.88 14.77 13.70
C ARG A 704 4.52 13.48 13.20
N VAL A 705 5.84 13.54 12.98
CA VAL A 705 6.65 12.39 12.54
C VAL A 705 7.62 11.90 13.62
N ASP A 706 7.75 12.64 14.72
CA ASP A 706 8.74 12.46 15.77
C ASP A 706 8.13 12.03 17.12
N ASP A 707 6.82 11.88 17.20
CA ASP A 707 6.09 11.54 18.44
C ASP A 707 5.05 10.44 18.19
N SER A 708 4.86 9.57 19.18
CA SER A 708 3.86 8.50 19.14
C SER A 708 3.97 7.61 17.90
N VAL A 709 5.19 7.20 17.55
CA VAL A 709 5.48 6.33 16.40
C VAL A 709 5.50 4.85 16.81
N ASP A 710 5.19 3.98 15.88
CA ASP A 710 5.44 2.54 16.02
C ASP A 710 6.95 2.30 16.19
N ARG A 711 7.36 1.66 17.29
CA ARG A 711 8.78 1.54 17.68
C ARG A 711 9.63 0.67 16.76
N TYR A 712 8.99 -0.20 15.98
CA TYR A 712 9.68 -1.12 15.06
C TYR A 712 9.85 -0.54 13.67
N THR A 713 8.87 0.25 13.25
CA THR A 713 8.79 0.76 11.88
C THR A 713 8.91 2.27 11.79
N GLY A 714 8.77 2.99 12.91
CA GLY A 714 8.76 4.45 12.95
C GLY A 714 7.50 5.09 12.34
N GLN A 715 6.45 4.30 12.04
CA GLN A 715 5.23 4.83 11.44
C GLN A 715 4.49 5.78 12.40
N PRO A 716 4.16 7.03 11.97
CA PRO A 716 3.48 8.00 12.82
C PRO A 716 2.03 7.64 13.11
N ARG A 717 1.58 8.06 14.30
CA ARG A 717 0.18 7.95 14.73
C ARG A 717 -0.68 9.07 14.11
N MET A 718 -1.91 8.76 13.72
CA MET A 718 -2.93 9.78 13.48
C MET A 718 -3.45 10.38 14.79
N GLY A 719 -3.50 11.71 14.87
CA GLY A 719 -3.81 12.44 16.08
C GLY A 719 -5.29 12.79 16.26
N ASN A 720 -5.56 13.48 17.37
CA ASN A 720 -6.82 14.13 17.67
C ASN A 720 -6.86 15.51 17.03
N ILE A 721 -8.06 15.98 16.70
CA ILE A 721 -8.28 17.28 16.08
C ILE A 721 -9.49 18.02 16.69
N SER A 722 -9.55 19.32 16.45
CA SER A 722 -10.77 20.15 16.59
C SER A 722 -11.19 20.69 15.20
N VAL A 723 -12.44 21.03 15.07
CA VAL A 723 -13.04 21.59 13.85
C VAL A 723 -13.70 22.91 14.18
#